data_3d34bf81f7d117d29892d9c52b6eb618
#
_entry.id   3d34bf81f7d117d29892d9c52b6eb618
#
_cell.length_a   1.000
_cell.length_b   1.000
_cell.length_c   1.000
_cell.angle_alpha   90.00
_cell.angle_beta   90.00
_cell.angle_gamma   90.00
#
_symmetry.space_group_name_H-M   'P 1'
#
loop_
_entity.id
_entity.type
_entity.pdbx_description
1 polymer ?
#
loop_
_entity_poly.entity_id
_entity_poly.type
_entity_poly.pdbx_seq_one_letter_code
_entity_poly.pdbx_strand_id
1 'polypeptide(L)'
;MMTANEIRDSFKKFFESKGHVIVPSAPMVIKDDPTLMFTNAGMNQWKDIILGTKNPEPRRRADSQKCLRVSGKHNDLEEVGHDTYHHTMFEMLGNWSFGDYFKEGAIDYAWEYLVDVLHLNPADLYVTVFEGSPEDNIPRDEEAAKCWAKHVPADHILNGNKHDNFWEMGDTGPCGPCSEIHLDSRTPEEKAKVPGRELVNKDDPQVIEIWNIVFMQYERKADGSLVSLPMHVIDTGMGFERLVRAMQDKHSNYDTDIFQPIIKEEENITGKKYGDSEDTDVAMRVCADHLRAVAFSIADGQLPSNAKAGYVIRRILRRAVRYAYTFLDQKESFMYKLVPVLVQEMGHAFPELTAQEQLITRVMKEEEDSFLRTLDKGINLLNGAMDELKAHGQTVLDGAQAFRMFDTYGFPLDLTELICRENGYTVDEEQFDAEMQKQKERARNAAAVENSDWVILREGEQQFVGYDYTEYECHILRYRKVTQKKSSFYELVLDNTPFYGEMGGQVGDQGVLVSEDETVTVTDTKRENNQSIHIVKELPKNVDADFMACVDIDKRDASAANHTATHLVDYALKQVLGDHVEQKGSYVSADTLRFDFSHFQKVTDEELRQVEQIVNSMIRADYALDEHRNMPMEEAKELGAVALFGEKYGDTVRVVRFGPSCEFCGGIHAKSTGRIGMFKIISESSVAAGIRRIEAKTGKECENLLYNLEDSIRAIRALFNNAKDLKTVIAKYIDEHDTMRKEIERMQAEAVKRAKDTLLQKAVVKNGVTVVSAILPMPAASVKDLVFGIREQVKENLLCVIGSVDADKPMLTVMLSDDMVKDHQLNAGQMVREAAKLIKGGGGGQPHFATAGGKDADGLSAAVDKLVALANI
;
A
#
# COMPACT_ATOMS: atom_id res chain seq x y z
N MET A 1 -40.58 -15.75 -10.54
CA MET A 1 -39.59 -14.65 -10.61
C MET A 1 -38.24 -15.30 -10.75
N MET A 2 -37.48 -14.96 -11.78
CA MET A 2 -36.15 -15.54 -12.00
C MET A 2 -35.13 -14.93 -11.05
N THR A 3 -34.19 -15.77 -10.52
CA THR A 3 -33.05 -15.32 -9.76
C THR A 3 -31.98 -14.73 -10.67
N ALA A 4 -31.06 -13.96 -10.13
CA ALA A 4 -29.92 -13.40 -10.85
C ALA A 4 -29.11 -14.50 -11.56
N ASN A 5 -28.85 -15.62 -10.88
CA ASN A 5 -28.15 -16.77 -11.48
C ASN A 5 -28.94 -17.40 -12.66
N GLU A 6 -30.24 -17.55 -12.53
CA GLU A 6 -31.08 -18.07 -13.63
C GLU A 6 -31.11 -17.14 -14.84
N ILE A 7 -31.09 -15.82 -14.63
CA ILE A 7 -31.05 -14.81 -15.71
C ILE A 7 -29.69 -14.88 -16.44
N ARG A 8 -28.57 -14.93 -15.69
CA ARG A 8 -27.23 -15.06 -16.27
C ARG A 8 -27.08 -16.35 -17.10
N ASP A 9 -27.57 -17.46 -16.58
CA ASP A 9 -27.56 -18.76 -17.28
C ASP A 9 -28.47 -18.76 -18.50
N SER A 10 -29.63 -18.10 -18.43
CA SER A 10 -30.56 -17.94 -19.56
C SER A 10 -29.89 -17.21 -20.73
N PHE A 11 -29.18 -16.10 -20.47
CA PHE A 11 -28.43 -15.37 -21.48
C PHE A 11 -27.36 -16.25 -22.17
N LYS A 12 -26.53 -16.90 -21.37
CA LYS A 12 -25.49 -17.79 -21.89
C LYS A 12 -26.08 -18.92 -22.75
N LYS A 13 -27.11 -19.60 -22.29
CA LYS A 13 -27.79 -20.68 -23.02
C LYS A 13 -28.46 -20.18 -24.31
N PHE A 14 -29.04 -18.97 -24.27
CA PHE A 14 -29.63 -18.39 -25.48
C PHE A 14 -28.56 -18.17 -26.55
N PHE A 15 -27.46 -17.49 -26.22
CA PHE A 15 -26.40 -17.24 -27.20
C PHE A 15 -25.63 -18.49 -27.62
N GLU A 16 -25.47 -19.47 -26.72
CA GLU A 16 -24.95 -20.80 -27.08
C GLU A 16 -25.84 -21.44 -28.14
N SER A 17 -27.19 -21.37 -28.02
CA SER A 17 -28.14 -21.88 -29.03
C SER A 17 -28.04 -21.15 -30.37
N LYS A 18 -27.51 -19.92 -30.41
CA LYS A 18 -27.22 -19.13 -31.61
C LYS A 18 -25.79 -19.38 -32.16
N GLY A 19 -25.08 -20.36 -31.62
CA GLY A 19 -23.74 -20.77 -32.08
C GLY A 19 -22.60 -19.90 -31.50
N HIS A 20 -22.80 -19.20 -30.42
CA HIS A 20 -21.74 -18.50 -29.69
C HIS A 20 -21.00 -19.47 -28.76
N VAL A 21 -19.69 -19.31 -28.68
CA VAL A 21 -18.87 -19.98 -27.67
C VAL A 21 -18.93 -19.15 -26.38
N ILE A 22 -19.32 -19.79 -25.28
CA ILE A 22 -19.33 -19.16 -23.96
C ILE A 22 -17.90 -19.13 -23.44
N VAL A 23 -17.41 -17.94 -23.11
CA VAL A 23 -16.05 -17.70 -22.62
C VAL A 23 -16.06 -17.22 -21.17
N PRO A 24 -15.00 -17.48 -20.40
CA PRO A 24 -14.90 -16.94 -19.04
C PRO A 24 -14.71 -15.42 -19.04
N SER A 25 -15.14 -14.76 -17.95
CA SER A 25 -14.87 -13.34 -17.72
C SER A 25 -13.36 -13.07 -17.65
N ALA A 26 -12.91 -12.05 -18.36
CA ALA A 26 -11.55 -11.55 -18.19
C ALA A 26 -11.36 -10.91 -16.79
N PRO A 27 -10.11 -10.82 -16.28
CA PRO A 27 -9.82 -10.08 -15.06
C PRO A 27 -10.23 -8.61 -15.16
N MET A 28 -10.70 -8.03 -14.05
CA MET A 28 -11.05 -6.60 -14.00
C MET A 28 -9.83 -5.68 -14.12
N VAL A 29 -8.66 -6.13 -13.69
CA VAL A 29 -7.42 -5.35 -13.75
C VAL A 29 -6.59 -5.80 -14.96
N ILE A 30 -6.35 -4.86 -15.87
CA ILE A 30 -5.60 -5.13 -17.10
C ILE A 30 -4.11 -4.90 -16.82
N LYS A 31 -3.29 -5.94 -16.99
CA LYS A 31 -1.84 -5.86 -16.69
C LYS A 31 -1.02 -5.38 -17.89
N ASP A 32 -1.45 -5.64 -19.12
CA ASP A 32 -0.64 -5.51 -20.33
C ASP A 32 -1.12 -4.43 -21.32
N ASP A 33 -2.17 -3.64 -21.02
CA ASP A 33 -2.63 -2.53 -21.85
C ASP A 33 -2.22 -1.18 -21.25
N PRO A 34 -1.38 -0.39 -21.94
CA PRO A 34 -0.95 0.92 -21.42
C PRO A 34 -2.05 1.99 -21.46
N THR A 35 -3.15 1.73 -22.19
CA THR A 35 -4.26 2.69 -22.38
C THR A 35 -5.40 2.49 -21.40
N LEU A 36 -5.52 1.31 -20.80
CA LEU A 36 -6.61 0.93 -19.89
C LEU A 36 -6.05 0.30 -18.61
N MET A 37 -6.47 0.82 -17.48
CA MET A 37 -6.10 0.27 -16.16
C MET A 37 -7.07 -0.84 -15.73
N PHE A 38 -8.35 -0.72 -16.10
CA PHE A 38 -9.42 -1.64 -15.73
C PHE A 38 -10.24 -2.04 -16.94
N THR A 39 -10.82 -3.22 -16.88
CA THR A 39 -11.84 -3.67 -17.83
C THR A 39 -13.12 -2.88 -17.57
N ASN A 40 -13.42 -1.90 -18.42
CA ASN A 40 -14.60 -1.04 -18.33
C ASN A 40 -15.76 -1.46 -19.24
N ALA A 41 -15.51 -2.40 -20.14
CA ALA A 41 -16.49 -2.99 -21.07
C ALA A 41 -16.07 -4.40 -21.50
N GLY A 42 -17.02 -5.21 -21.92
CA GLY A 42 -16.79 -6.59 -22.33
C GLY A 42 -15.83 -6.75 -23.51
N MET A 43 -15.79 -5.76 -24.38
CA MET A 43 -14.94 -5.78 -25.58
C MET A 43 -13.44 -5.61 -25.30
N ASN A 44 -13.03 -5.15 -24.11
CA ASN A 44 -11.61 -4.86 -23.83
C ASN A 44 -10.71 -6.07 -24.07
N GLN A 45 -11.18 -7.28 -23.74
CA GLN A 45 -10.45 -8.53 -23.97
C GLN A 45 -10.32 -8.90 -25.47
N TRP A 46 -11.11 -8.26 -26.35
CA TRP A 46 -11.14 -8.54 -27.78
C TRP A 46 -10.49 -7.46 -28.64
N LYS A 47 -9.87 -6.47 -28.06
CA LYS A 47 -9.25 -5.31 -28.74
C LYS A 47 -8.35 -5.74 -29.91
N ASP A 48 -7.48 -6.72 -29.71
CA ASP A 48 -6.56 -7.21 -30.72
C ASP A 48 -7.27 -7.88 -31.91
N ILE A 49 -8.39 -8.56 -31.65
CA ILE A 49 -9.22 -9.17 -32.71
C ILE A 49 -9.94 -8.08 -33.50
N ILE A 50 -10.52 -7.11 -32.82
CA ILE A 50 -11.24 -5.99 -33.45
C ILE A 50 -10.31 -5.18 -34.34
N LEU A 51 -9.07 -4.93 -33.89
CA LEU A 51 -8.04 -4.23 -34.66
C LEU A 51 -7.40 -5.11 -35.76
N GLY A 52 -7.74 -6.38 -35.85
CA GLY A 52 -7.27 -7.31 -36.88
C GLY A 52 -5.85 -7.84 -36.65
N THR A 53 -5.30 -7.72 -35.45
CA THR A 53 -3.94 -8.20 -35.10
C THR A 53 -3.95 -9.66 -34.64
N LYS A 54 -5.14 -10.21 -34.25
CA LYS A 54 -5.34 -11.63 -33.87
C LYS A 54 -6.44 -12.28 -34.69
N ASN A 55 -6.37 -13.63 -34.80
CA ASN A 55 -7.38 -14.44 -35.47
C ASN A 55 -8.75 -14.29 -34.79
N PRO A 56 -9.84 -14.01 -35.53
CA PRO A 56 -11.20 -13.89 -34.98
C PRO A 56 -11.86 -15.25 -34.60
N GLU A 57 -11.28 -16.40 -34.91
CA GLU A 57 -11.93 -17.69 -34.61
C GLU A 57 -11.84 -18.08 -33.11
N PRO A 58 -12.96 -18.52 -32.48
CA PRO A 58 -14.32 -18.61 -33.04
C PRO A 58 -14.93 -17.19 -33.20
N ARG A 59 -15.73 -17.00 -34.28
CA ARG A 59 -16.27 -15.69 -34.66
C ARG A 59 -17.44 -15.19 -33.81
N ARG A 60 -18.08 -16.08 -33.08
CA ARG A 60 -19.18 -15.74 -32.17
C ARG A 60 -18.80 -16.10 -30.76
N ARG A 61 -18.85 -15.12 -29.85
CA ARG A 61 -18.54 -15.32 -28.43
C ARG A 61 -19.61 -14.65 -27.58
N ALA A 62 -19.81 -15.16 -26.36
CA ALA A 62 -20.65 -14.51 -25.35
C ALA A 62 -20.13 -14.82 -23.93
N ASP A 63 -20.35 -13.89 -23.00
CA ASP A 63 -20.01 -14.08 -21.59
C ASP A 63 -20.85 -13.22 -20.64
N SER A 64 -20.52 -13.29 -19.35
CA SER A 64 -20.82 -12.28 -18.32
C SER A 64 -19.52 -11.71 -17.82
N GLN A 65 -19.15 -10.51 -18.28
CA GLN A 65 -17.88 -9.85 -18.00
C GLN A 65 -17.98 -8.99 -16.76
N LYS A 66 -17.04 -9.19 -15.84
CA LYS A 66 -16.80 -8.27 -14.71
C LYS A 66 -16.22 -6.96 -15.23
N CYS A 67 -16.89 -5.84 -14.95
CA CYS A 67 -16.45 -4.51 -15.34
C CYS A 67 -16.23 -3.63 -14.11
N LEU A 68 -15.25 -2.71 -14.19
CA LEU A 68 -14.95 -1.74 -13.14
C LEU A 68 -14.86 -0.33 -13.74
N ARG A 69 -15.74 0.59 -13.29
CA ARG A 69 -15.80 1.98 -13.75
C ARG A 69 -15.54 2.95 -12.59
N VAL A 70 -14.28 3.27 -12.37
CA VAL A 70 -13.83 4.06 -11.21
C VAL A 70 -12.72 5.06 -11.56
N SER A 71 -12.44 5.24 -12.85
CA SER A 71 -11.40 6.17 -13.32
C SER A 71 -11.53 6.49 -14.81
N GLY A 72 -10.95 7.61 -15.25
CA GLY A 72 -10.91 8.03 -16.65
C GLY A 72 -12.25 8.53 -17.19
N LYS A 73 -12.53 8.25 -18.47
CA LYS A 73 -13.75 8.70 -19.17
C LYS A 73 -15.03 8.08 -18.57
N HIS A 74 -14.91 6.87 -18.01
CA HIS A 74 -16.01 6.14 -17.38
C HIS A 74 -15.73 6.02 -15.87
N ASN A 75 -16.31 6.90 -15.07
CA ASN A 75 -16.09 6.96 -13.62
C ASN A 75 -17.43 7.18 -12.91
N ASP A 76 -18.00 6.13 -12.34
CA ASP A 76 -19.29 6.12 -11.67
C ASP A 76 -19.16 6.19 -10.13
N LEU A 77 -17.93 6.39 -9.59
CA LEU A 77 -17.64 6.27 -8.16
C LEU A 77 -18.45 7.23 -7.28
N GLU A 78 -18.73 8.44 -7.78
CA GLU A 78 -19.43 9.47 -7.00
C GLU A 78 -20.93 9.22 -6.93
N GLU A 79 -21.53 8.68 -7.99
CA GLU A 79 -22.97 8.38 -8.10
C GLU A 79 -23.38 7.17 -7.27
N VAL A 80 -22.43 6.23 -7.08
CA VAL A 80 -22.68 4.97 -6.36
C VAL A 80 -23.16 5.20 -4.93
N GLY A 81 -24.32 4.60 -4.64
CA GLY A 81 -25.04 4.70 -3.38
C GLY A 81 -26.05 5.84 -3.34
N HIS A 82 -25.82 6.93 -4.09
CA HIS A 82 -26.72 8.09 -4.15
C HIS A 82 -27.85 7.92 -5.15
N ASP A 83 -27.62 7.20 -6.25
CA ASP A 83 -28.67 6.78 -7.16
C ASP A 83 -29.04 5.30 -7.00
N THR A 84 -29.86 4.78 -7.93
CA THR A 84 -30.43 3.42 -7.83
C THR A 84 -29.86 2.42 -8.83
N TYR A 85 -28.91 2.81 -9.70
CA TYR A 85 -28.50 2.00 -10.86
C TYR A 85 -27.01 2.08 -11.26
N HIS A 86 -26.22 3.00 -10.73
CA HIS A 86 -24.76 3.03 -10.96
C HIS A 86 -24.01 2.16 -9.95
N HIS A 87 -22.95 1.52 -10.45
CA HIS A 87 -22.09 0.64 -9.66
C HIS A 87 -20.62 0.86 -10.02
N THR A 88 -19.74 0.72 -9.03
CA THR A 88 -18.28 0.67 -9.30
C THR A 88 -17.92 -0.61 -10.04
N MET A 89 -18.38 -1.75 -9.53
CA MET A 89 -18.28 -3.06 -10.18
C MET A 89 -19.66 -3.53 -10.63
N PHE A 90 -19.79 -3.94 -11.88
CA PHE A 90 -21.02 -4.52 -12.42
C PHE A 90 -20.71 -5.65 -13.40
N GLU A 91 -21.70 -6.49 -13.67
CA GLU A 91 -21.62 -7.49 -14.71
C GLU A 91 -22.19 -6.95 -16.02
N MET A 92 -21.45 -7.13 -17.11
CA MET A 92 -21.89 -6.82 -18.47
C MET A 92 -22.12 -8.14 -19.20
N LEU A 93 -23.37 -8.45 -19.53
CA LEU A 93 -23.68 -9.57 -20.40
C LEU A 93 -23.39 -9.15 -21.84
N GLY A 94 -22.39 -9.81 -22.45
CA GLY A 94 -21.87 -9.47 -23.76
C GLY A 94 -22.03 -10.58 -24.78
N ASN A 95 -22.32 -10.20 -26.03
CA ASN A 95 -22.22 -11.09 -27.20
C ASN A 95 -21.50 -10.36 -28.33
N TRP A 96 -20.60 -11.08 -28.98
CA TRP A 96 -19.74 -10.56 -30.06
C TRP A 96 -19.86 -11.35 -31.33
N SER A 97 -19.80 -10.59 -32.47
CA SER A 97 -19.68 -11.15 -33.82
C SER A 97 -18.47 -10.52 -34.52
N PHE A 98 -17.49 -11.31 -34.86
CA PHE A 98 -16.26 -10.89 -35.54
C PHE A 98 -16.35 -11.18 -37.03
N GLY A 99 -17.05 -10.29 -37.78
CA GLY A 99 -17.27 -10.40 -39.22
C GLY A 99 -18.17 -11.58 -39.65
N ASP A 100 -19.09 -11.99 -38.75
CA ASP A 100 -20.13 -13.00 -39.08
C ASP A 100 -21.48 -12.33 -39.31
N TYR A 101 -22.31 -12.09 -38.28
CA TYR A 101 -23.52 -11.25 -38.39
C TYR A 101 -23.23 -9.80 -38.00
N PHE A 102 -24.12 -8.89 -38.47
CA PHE A 102 -24.00 -7.46 -38.17
C PHE A 102 -25.32 -6.90 -37.63
N LYS A 103 -25.71 -5.66 -37.94
CA LYS A 103 -26.82 -4.93 -37.31
C LYS A 103 -28.12 -5.72 -37.25
N GLU A 104 -28.61 -6.25 -38.39
CA GLU A 104 -29.87 -7.01 -38.46
C GLU A 104 -29.86 -8.21 -37.48
N GLY A 105 -28.83 -9.05 -37.55
CA GLY A 105 -28.74 -10.22 -36.68
C GLY A 105 -28.60 -9.87 -35.21
N ALA A 106 -27.87 -8.79 -34.86
CA ALA A 106 -27.72 -8.34 -33.48
C ALA A 106 -29.06 -7.82 -32.90
N ILE A 107 -29.78 -7.03 -33.68
CA ILE A 107 -31.09 -6.49 -33.28
C ILE A 107 -32.13 -7.61 -33.16
N ASP A 108 -32.16 -8.55 -34.10
CA ASP A 108 -33.10 -9.69 -34.07
C ASP A 108 -32.82 -10.56 -32.82
N TYR A 109 -31.56 -10.87 -32.48
CA TYR A 109 -31.24 -11.64 -31.28
C TYR A 109 -31.56 -10.88 -29.99
N ALA A 110 -31.30 -9.59 -29.94
CA ALA A 110 -31.64 -8.78 -28.76
C ALA A 110 -33.13 -8.76 -28.53
N TRP A 111 -33.91 -8.55 -29.57
CA TRP A 111 -35.39 -8.56 -29.49
C TRP A 111 -35.94 -9.93 -29.08
N GLU A 112 -35.49 -11.00 -29.73
CA GLU A 112 -35.92 -12.37 -29.39
C GLU A 112 -35.60 -12.69 -27.92
N TYR A 113 -34.41 -12.31 -27.43
CA TYR A 113 -34.06 -12.57 -26.04
C TYR A 113 -34.94 -11.81 -25.06
N LEU A 114 -35.12 -10.52 -25.26
CA LEU A 114 -35.91 -9.70 -24.31
C LEU A 114 -37.40 -10.01 -24.34
N VAL A 115 -37.98 -10.22 -25.54
CA VAL A 115 -39.41 -10.33 -25.69
C VAL A 115 -39.89 -11.79 -25.70
N ASP A 116 -39.23 -12.68 -26.47
CA ASP A 116 -39.70 -14.05 -26.61
C ASP A 116 -39.16 -14.98 -25.49
N VAL A 117 -37.96 -14.71 -24.97
CA VAL A 117 -37.36 -15.53 -23.91
C VAL A 117 -37.65 -14.98 -22.53
N LEU A 118 -37.39 -13.68 -22.29
CA LEU A 118 -37.61 -13.04 -20.97
C LEU A 118 -39.03 -12.50 -20.78
N HIS A 119 -39.82 -12.41 -21.84
CA HIS A 119 -41.21 -11.96 -21.81
C HIS A 119 -41.42 -10.53 -21.31
N LEU A 120 -40.43 -9.61 -21.57
CA LEU A 120 -40.63 -8.20 -21.33
C LEU A 120 -41.74 -7.66 -22.26
N ASN A 121 -42.54 -6.71 -21.75
CA ASN A 121 -43.60 -6.13 -22.52
C ASN A 121 -43.07 -5.21 -23.63
N PRO A 122 -43.31 -5.50 -24.94
CA PRO A 122 -42.81 -4.69 -26.04
C PRO A 122 -43.24 -3.21 -25.98
N ALA A 123 -44.38 -2.92 -25.36
CA ALA A 123 -44.93 -1.57 -25.24
C ALA A 123 -44.12 -0.67 -24.25
N ASP A 124 -43.28 -1.29 -23.46
CA ASP A 124 -42.44 -0.59 -22.45
C ASP A 124 -40.98 -0.42 -22.93
N LEU A 125 -40.69 -0.91 -24.16
CA LEU A 125 -39.34 -0.85 -24.73
C LEU A 125 -39.23 0.30 -25.74
N TYR A 126 -38.24 1.14 -25.57
CA TYR A 126 -37.83 2.21 -26.48
C TYR A 126 -36.41 1.95 -26.98
N VAL A 127 -36.14 2.33 -28.23
CA VAL A 127 -34.81 2.14 -28.82
C VAL A 127 -34.26 3.45 -29.35
N THR A 128 -32.97 3.65 -29.24
CA THR A 128 -32.26 4.77 -29.83
C THR A 128 -31.47 4.35 -31.03
N VAL A 129 -31.26 5.26 -31.99
CA VAL A 129 -30.35 5.09 -33.12
C VAL A 129 -29.50 6.36 -33.27
N PHE A 130 -28.25 6.19 -33.66
CA PHE A 130 -27.32 7.31 -33.82
C PHE A 130 -27.83 8.33 -34.83
N GLU A 131 -27.97 9.59 -34.43
CA GLU A 131 -28.47 10.67 -35.30
C GLU A 131 -27.47 11.20 -36.32
N GLY A 132 -26.21 10.80 -36.22
CA GLY A 132 -25.09 11.26 -37.04
C GLY A 132 -24.18 12.27 -36.31
N SER A 133 -22.99 12.47 -36.87
CA SER A 133 -22.02 13.48 -36.45
C SER A 133 -21.45 14.22 -37.66
N PRO A 134 -21.83 15.47 -37.90
CA PRO A 134 -21.24 16.28 -38.95
C PRO A 134 -19.72 16.47 -38.82
N GLU A 135 -19.23 16.52 -37.58
CA GLU A 135 -17.81 16.71 -37.26
C GLU A 135 -16.98 15.48 -37.73
N ASP A 136 -17.50 14.30 -37.57
CA ASP A 136 -16.84 13.04 -37.98
C ASP A 136 -17.25 12.62 -39.39
N ASN A 137 -18.12 13.41 -40.05
CA ASN A 137 -18.70 13.10 -41.38
C ASN A 137 -19.41 11.72 -41.39
N ILE A 138 -20.13 11.38 -40.29
CA ILE A 138 -20.93 10.17 -40.19
C ILE A 138 -22.41 10.53 -40.26
N PRO A 139 -23.19 9.94 -41.20
CA PRO A 139 -24.61 10.16 -41.28
C PRO A 139 -25.39 9.44 -40.19
N ARG A 140 -26.68 9.77 -40.07
CA ARG A 140 -27.65 9.01 -39.24
C ARG A 140 -27.65 7.53 -39.60
N ASP A 141 -27.79 6.65 -38.60
CA ASP A 141 -27.82 5.20 -38.81
C ASP A 141 -29.19 4.72 -39.29
N GLU A 142 -29.47 4.92 -40.60
CA GLU A 142 -30.72 4.51 -41.26
C GLU A 142 -30.84 2.98 -41.33
N GLU A 143 -29.77 2.23 -41.32
CA GLU A 143 -29.79 0.78 -41.35
C GLU A 143 -30.30 0.21 -40.03
N ALA A 144 -29.80 0.65 -38.89
CA ALA A 144 -30.31 0.27 -37.58
C ALA A 144 -31.77 0.66 -37.40
N ALA A 145 -32.16 1.88 -37.85
CA ALA A 145 -33.55 2.32 -37.78
C ALA A 145 -34.52 1.43 -38.59
N LYS A 146 -34.09 0.96 -39.77
CA LYS A 146 -34.87 -0.01 -40.58
C LYS A 146 -34.97 -1.38 -39.96
N CYS A 147 -33.89 -1.85 -39.29
CA CYS A 147 -33.92 -3.12 -38.58
C CYS A 147 -34.92 -3.04 -37.40
N TRP A 148 -34.88 -1.99 -36.58
CA TRP A 148 -35.79 -1.79 -35.48
C TRP A 148 -37.27 -1.62 -35.93
N ALA A 149 -37.53 -0.99 -37.05
CA ALA A 149 -38.88 -0.83 -37.57
C ALA A 149 -39.61 -2.15 -37.88
N LYS A 150 -38.94 -3.29 -37.85
CA LYS A 150 -39.53 -4.62 -37.91
C LYS A 150 -40.12 -5.09 -36.58
N HIS A 151 -39.65 -4.53 -35.48
CA HIS A 151 -39.92 -5.00 -34.13
C HIS A 151 -40.73 -4.00 -33.30
N VAL A 152 -40.47 -2.68 -33.45
CA VAL A 152 -41.12 -1.65 -32.65
C VAL A 152 -41.84 -0.61 -33.56
N PRO A 153 -42.87 0.07 -33.06
CA PRO A 153 -43.54 1.14 -33.80
C PRO A 153 -42.57 2.35 -33.95
N ALA A 154 -42.83 3.19 -34.96
CA ALA A 154 -41.95 4.28 -35.34
C ALA A 154 -41.73 5.33 -34.21
N ASP A 155 -42.71 5.50 -33.33
CA ASP A 155 -42.62 6.42 -32.20
C ASP A 155 -41.83 5.87 -30.99
N HIS A 156 -41.42 4.60 -31.04
CA HIS A 156 -40.49 3.98 -30.09
C HIS A 156 -39.05 4.00 -30.62
N ILE A 157 -38.79 4.48 -31.84
CA ILE A 157 -37.40 4.64 -32.38
C ILE A 157 -37.00 6.10 -32.26
N LEU A 158 -36.06 6.38 -31.42
CA LEU A 158 -35.60 7.74 -31.08
C LEU A 158 -34.22 8.01 -31.66
N ASN A 159 -33.90 9.27 -31.91
CA ASN A 159 -32.55 9.65 -32.27
C ASN A 159 -31.71 9.93 -31.02
N GLY A 160 -30.51 9.39 -30.94
CA GLY A 160 -29.54 9.69 -29.91
C GLY A 160 -28.34 10.42 -30.48
N ASN A 161 -27.83 11.35 -29.72
CA ASN A 161 -26.67 12.19 -30.08
C ASN A 161 -25.35 11.41 -30.00
N LYS A 162 -24.23 12.08 -30.31
CA LYS A 162 -22.90 11.44 -30.29
C LYS A 162 -22.50 10.98 -28.90
N HIS A 163 -22.90 11.69 -27.87
CA HIS A 163 -22.57 11.32 -26.47
C HIS A 163 -23.23 9.99 -26.09
N ASP A 164 -24.49 9.78 -26.45
CA ASP A 164 -25.27 8.62 -26.05
C ASP A 164 -25.10 7.45 -27.03
N ASN A 165 -25.10 7.73 -28.35
CA ASN A 165 -25.17 6.70 -29.40
C ASN A 165 -23.93 6.57 -30.30
N PHE A 166 -22.76 7.04 -29.86
CA PHE A 166 -21.47 6.74 -30.50
C PHE A 166 -20.46 6.30 -29.44
N TRP A 167 -20.27 4.98 -29.36
CA TRP A 167 -19.42 4.40 -28.32
C TRP A 167 -17.95 4.46 -28.73
N GLU A 168 -17.07 4.86 -27.78
CA GLU A 168 -15.63 4.90 -27.92
C GLU A 168 -14.95 4.21 -26.74
N MET A 169 -13.98 3.33 -26.98
CA MET A 169 -13.27 2.59 -25.94
C MET A 169 -12.49 3.53 -24.99
N GLY A 170 -11.96 4.60 -25.53
CA GLY A 170 -11.17 5.63 -24.83
C GLY A 170 -10.90 6.80 -25.80
N ASP A 171 -9.84 7.58 -25.52
CA ASP A 171 -9.43 8.68 -26.40
C ASP A 171 -8.94 8.18 -27.78
N THR A 172 -8.49 6.92 -27.85
CA THR A 172 -8.08 6.20 -29.06
C THR A 172 -8.54 4.76 -29.02
N GLY A 173 -8.71 4.14 -30.18
CA GLY A 173 -9.07 2.72 -30.31
C GLY A 173 -10.37 2.47 -31.06
N PRO A 174 -10.91 1.26 -31.01
CA PRO A 174 -12.15 0.89 -31.70
C PRO A 174 -13.33 1.72 -31.24
N CYS A 175 -14.18 2.11 -32.22
CA CYS A 175 -15.37 2.90 -31.96
C CYS A 175 -16.43 2.68 -33.06
N GLY A 176 -17.68 3.11 -32.80
CA GLY A 176 -18.73 3.06 -33.76
C GLY A 176 -20.08 3.55 -33.24
N PRO A 177 -21.06 3.79 -34.16
CA PRO A 177 -22.41 4.10 -33.74
C PRO A 177 -23.00 2.94 -32.94
N CYS A 178 -23.91 3.24 -32.03
CA CYS A 178 -24.61 2.22 -31.25
C CYS A 178 -26.11 2.48 -31.21
N SER A 179 -26.82 1.47 -30.76
CA SER A 179 -28.27 1.50 -30.54
C SER A 179 -28.54 0.97 -29.12
N GLU A 180 -29.24 1.77 -28.32
CA GLU A 180 -29.60 1.41 -26.96
C GLU A 180 -31.04 0.92 -26.89
N ILE A 181 -31.30 0.01 -25.97
CA ILE A 181 -32.64 -0.45 -25.61
C ILE A 181 -32.94 0.04 -24.21
N HIS A 182 -34.00 0.84 -24.08
CA HIS A 182 -34.47 1.42 -22.83
C HIS A 182 -35.75 0.74 -22.38
N LEU A 183 -35.88 0.52 -21.07
CA LEU A 183 -37.07 -0.02 -20.45
C LEU A 183 -37.75 1.05 -19.59
N ASP A 184 -39.04 1.31 -19.82
CA ASP A 184 -39.92 2.11 -18.97
C ASP A 184 -40.57 1.21 -17.91
N SER A 185 -40.04 1.21 -16.71
CA SER A 185 -40.54 0.40 -15.59
C SER A 185 -41.55 1.12 -14.70
N ARG A 186 -42.04 2.31 -15.11
CA ARG A 186 -43.01 3.11 -14.37
C ARG A 186 -44.39 2.46 -14.34
N THR A 187 -45.19 2.90 -13.40
CA THR A 187 -46.60 2.46 -13.31
C THR A 187 -47.46 2.97 -14.50
N PRO A 188 -48.57 2.30 -14.85
CA PRO A 188 -49.44 2.75 -15.92
C PRO A 188 -49.97 4.19 -15.75
N GLU A 189 -50.17 4.62 -14.49
CA GLU A 189 -50.60 5.97 -14.13
C GLU A 189 -49.53 7.03 -14.43
N GLU A 190 -48.28 6.71 -14.21
CA GLU A 190 -47.09 7.57 -14.49
C GLU A 190 -46.85 7.65 -16.00
N LYS A 191 -46.94 6.52 -16.71
CA LYS A 191 -46.83 6.46 -18.19
C LYS A 191 -47.93 7.26 -18.88
N ALA A 192 -49.14 7.30 -18.31
CA ALA A 192 -50.24 8.08 -18.84
C ALA A 192 -50.05 9.59 -18.69
N LYS A 193 -49.24 10.04 -17.69
CA LYS A 193 -48.96 11.46 -17.46
C LYS A 193 -47.86 11.98 -18.40
N VAL A 194 -46.76 11.22 -18.52
CA VAL A 194 -45.61 11.55 -19.35
C VAL A 194 -45.25 10.31 -20.17
N PRO A 195 -45.34 10.34 -21.49
CA PRO A 195 -44.91 9.20 -22.34
C PRO A 195 -43.44 8.86 -22.11
N GLY A 196 -43.09 7.56 -22.07
CA GLY A 196 -41.75 7.08 -21.84
C GLY A 196 -40.70 7.63 -22.81
N ARG A 197 -41.10 7.81 -24.09
CA ARG A 197 -40.27 8.43 -25.14
C ARG A 197 -39.70 9.81 -24.78
N GLU A 198 -40.33 10.56 -23.90
CA GLU A 198 -39.88 11.90 -23.49
C GLU A 198 -38.81 11.85 -22.40
N LEU A 199 -38.67 10.67 -21.75
CA LEU A 199 -37.77 10.43 -20.63
C LEU A 199 -36.53 9.61 -21.01
N VAL A 200 -36.47 9.03 -22.21
CA VAL A 200 -35.29 8.33 -22.73
C VAL A 200 -34.11 9.30 -22.78
N ASN A 201 -32.94 8.92 -22.16
CA ASN A 201 -31.76 9.74 -22.03
C ASN A 201 -31.98 11.09 -21.33
N LYS A 202 -32.84 11.09 -20.28
CA LYS A 202 -33.14 12.25 -19.44
C LYS A 202 -32.91 12.00 -17.94
N ASP A 203 -32.06 11.02 -17.61
CA ASP A 203 -31.70 10.66 -16.24
C ASP A 203 -32.90 10.26 -15.36
N ASP A 204 -34.02 9.78 -15.98
CA ASP A 204 -35.14 9.25 -15.22
C ASP A 204 -34.79 7.86 -14.65
N PRO A 205 -34.87 7.66 -13.31
CA PRO A 205 -34.42 6.42 -12.69
C PRO A 205 -35.30 5.21 -13.01
N GLN A 206 -36.46 5.39 -13.68
CA GLN A 206 -37.40 4.33 -14.06
C GLN A 206 -37.48 4.13 -15.59
N VAL A 207 -36.81 4.99 -16.40
CA VAL A 207 -36.72 4.84 -17.87
C VAL A 207 -35.27 4.71 -18.24
N ILE A 208 -34.71 3.51 -18.03
CA ILE A 208 -33.28 3.26 -18.07
C ILE A 208 -32.84 2.45 -19.28
N GLU A 209 -31.65 2.75 -19.77
CA GLU A 209 -30.93 1.88 -20.69
C GLU A 209 -30.64 0.54 -20.02
N ILE A 210 -31.04 -0.57 -20.67
CA ILE A 210 -30.74 -1.93 -20.22
C ILE A 210 -29.73 -2.63 -21.11
N TRP A 211 -29.60 -2.27 -22.38
CA TRP A 211 -28.71 -2.92 -23.35
C TRP A 211 -28.20 -1.93 -24.39
N ASN A 212 -26.90 -1.91 -24.61
CA ASN A 212 -26.25 -1.14 -25.67
C ASN A 212 -25.71 -2.11 -26.75
N ILE A 213 -26.08 -1.90 -28.02
CA ILE A 213 -25.62 -2.69 -29.17
C ILE A 213 -24.70 -1.81 -30.02
N VAL A 214 -23.40 -2.07 -29.95
CA VAL A 214 -22.38 -1.27 -30.62
C VAL A 214 -22.02 -1.89 -31.99
N PHE A 215 -22.10 -1.08 -33.03
CA PHE A 215 -21.72 -1.42 -34.39
C PHE A 215 -20.32 -0.92 -34.69
N MET A 216 -19.30 -1.69 -34.24
CA MET A 216 -17.89 -1.33 -34.37
C MET A 216 -17.48 -1.30 -35.86
N GLN A 217 -17.16 -0.11 -36.37
CA GLN A 217 -16.82 0.11 -37.76
C GLN A 217 -15.56 0.93 -37.93
N TYR A 218 -15.10 1.65 -36.90
CA TYR A 218 -14.00 2.60 -36.96
C TYR A 218 -12.99 2.41 -35.84
N GLU A 219 -11.81 2.96 -36.09
CA GLU A 219 -10.77 3.17 -35.11
C GLU A 219 -10.46 4.67 -35.00
N ARG A 220 -10.54 5.24 -33.79
CA ARG A 220 -10.11 6.61 -33.48
C ARG A 220 -8.59 6.64 -33.31
N LYS A 221 -7.89 7.44 -34.13
CA LYS A 221 -6.45 7.63 -34.05
C LYS A 221 -6.09 8.78 -33.09
N ALA A 222 -4.81 8.86 -32.71
CA ALA A 222 -4.32 9.89 -31.78
C ALA A 222 -4.47 11.33 -32.31
N ASP A 223 -4.58 11.52 -33.63
CA ASP A 223 -4.85 12.81 -34.28
C ASP A 223 -6.36 13.17 -34.36
N GLY A 224 -7.23 12.31 -33.79
CA GLY A 224 -8.67 12.47 -33.79
C GLY A 224 -9.37 11.94 -35.05
N SER A 225 -8.64 11.49 -36.09
CA SER A 225 -9.21 10.93 -37.30
C SER A 225 -9.86 9.56 -37.09
N LEU A 226 -10.86 9.23 -37.92
CA LEU A 226 -11.51 7.92 -37.96
C LEU A 226 -11.01 7.13 -39.16
N VAL A 227 -10.59 5.91 -38.93
CA VAL A 227 -10.19 4.93 -39.98
C VAL A 227 -11.10 3.73 -39.87
N SER A 228 -11.57 3.20 -40.99
CA SER A 228 -12.39 1.99 -41.01
C SER A 228 -11.63 0.77 -40.47
N LEU A 229 -12.32 -0.03 -39.65
CA LEU A 229 -11.81 -1.30 -39.18
C LEU A 229 -11.67 -2.33 -40.31
N PRO A 230 -10.80 -3.33 -40.20
CA PRO A 230 -10.63 -4.37 -41.21
C PRO A 230 -11.86 -5.27 -41.39
N MET A 231 -12.73 -5.32 -40.36
CA MET A 231 -14.01 -6.06 -40.38
C MET A 231 -15.06 -5.30 -39.55
N HIS A 232 -16.34 -5.49 -39.90
CA HIS A 232 -17.44 -5.02 -39.05
C HIS A 232 -17.61 -5.97 -37.87
N VAL A 233 -17.69 -5.43 -36.66
CA VAL A 233 -17.82 -6.20 -35.44
C VAL A 233 -19.06 -5.77 -34.66
N ILE A 234 -19.80 -6.74 -34.15
CA ILE A 234 -20.84 -6.53 -33.15
C ILE A 234 -20.18 -6.66 -31.78
N ASP A 235 -20.36 -5.64 -30.97
CA ASP A 235 -20.08 -5.63 -29.54
C ASP A 235 -21.35 -5.21 -28.81
N THR A 236 -21.76 -5.98 -27.81
CA THR A 236 -22.95 -5.62 -27.04
C THR A 236 -22.64 -5.65 -25.55
N GLY A 237 -23.26 -4.73 -24.81
CA GLY A 237 -23.17 -4.65 -23.37
C GLY A 237 -24.53 -4.47 -22.74
N MET A 238 -25.07 -5.52 -22.11
CA MET A 238 -26.31 -5.44 -21.34
C MET A 238 -25.97 -5.37 -19.84
N GLY A 239 -26.44 -4.32 -19.17
CA GLY A 239 -26.27 -4.17 -17.73
C GLY A 239 -26.99 -5.27 -16.97
N PHE A 240 -26.25 -6.22 -16.40
CA PHE A 240 -26.84 -7.38 -15.73
C PHE A 240 -27.71 -6.97 -14.54
N GLU A 241 -27.23 -6.09 -13.67
CA GLU A 241 -27.97 -5.60 -12.50
C GLU A 241 -29.25 -4.88 -12.89
N ARG A 242 -29.20 -4.10 -14.00
CA ARG A 242 -30.38 -3.41 -14.56
C ARG A 242 -31.40 -4.42 -15.12
N LEU A 243 -30.93 -5.46 -15.80
CA LEU A 243 -31.81 -6.53 -16.28
C LEU A 243 -32.46 -7.31 -15.14
N VAL A 244 -31.68 -7.69 -14.11
CA VAL A 244 -32.20 -8.39 -12.92
C VAL A 244 -33.27 -7.53 -12.22
N ARG A 245 -33.00 -6.23 -12.06
CA ARG A 245 -33.98 -5.28 -11.53
C ARG A 245 -35.29 -5.31 -12.29
N ALA A 246 -35.22 -5.25 -13.63
CA ALA A 246 -36.41 -5.31 -14.52
C ALA A 246 -37.17 -6.64 -14.36
N MET A 247 -36.44 -7.76 -14.33
CA MET A 247 -37.00 -9.10 -14.21
C MET A 247 -37.62 -9.41 -12.84
N GLN A 248 -37.13 -8.72 -11.81
CA GLN A 248 -37.61 -8.86 -10.42
C GLN A 248 -38.62 -7.79 -10.01
N ASP A 249 -39.07 -6.93 -10.97
CA ASP A 249 -40.00 -5.82 -10.74
C ASP A 249 -39.61 -4.95 -9.55
N LYS A 250 -38.33 -4.48 -9.57
CA LYS A 250 -37.74 -3.62 -8.54
C LYS A 250 -37.50 -2.20 -9.07
N HIS A 251 -37.44 -1.24 -8.14
CA HIS A 251 -37.20 0.18 -8.48
C HIS A 251 -35.72 0.59 -8.25
N SER A 252 -34.91 -0.28 -7.64
CA SER A 252 -33.50 -0.11 -7.42
C SER A 252 -32.77 -1.42 -7.68
N ASN A 253 -31.55 -1.34 -8.24
CA ASN A 253 -30.65 -2.49 -8.37
C ASN A 253 -30.35 -3.10 -6.99
N TYR A 254 -30.22 -2.25 -5.96
CA TYR A 254 -29.95 -2.66 -4.57
C TYR A 254 -31.10 -3.46 -3.92
N ASP A 255 -32.31 -3.43 -4.49
CA ASP A 255 -33.44 -4.20 -4.00
C ASP A 255 -33.55 -5.62 -4.59
N THR A 256 -32.61 -5.97 -5.47
CA THR A 256 -32.55 -7.29 -6.12
C THR A 256 -31.86 -8.33 -5.24
N ASP A 257 -31.97 -9.59 -5.64
CA ASP A 257 -31.29 -10.72 -4.99
C ASP A 257 -29.76 -10.71 -5.11
N ILE A 258 -29.18 -9.79 -5.89
CA ILE A 258 -27.74 -9.57 -5.97
C ILE A 258 -27.24 -8.85 -4.71
N PHE A 259 -27.95 -7.84 -4.23
CA PHE A 259 -27.49 -6.96 -3.15
C PHE A 259 -28.20 -7.23 -1.82
N GLN A 260 -29.47 -7.65 -1.85
CA GLN A 260 -30.26 -7.84 -0.61
C GLN A 260 -29.65 -8.82 0.39
N PRO A 261 -29.02 -9.95 0.02
CA PRO A 261 -28.33 -10.80 0.98
C PRO A 261 -27.18 -10.08 1.71
N ILE A 262 -26.40 -9.24 0.99
CA ILE A 262 -25.30 -8.46 1.55
C ILE A 262 -25.85 -7.39 2.49
N ILE A 263 -26.80 -6.58 2.04
CA ILE A 263 -27.46 -5.54 2.86
C ILE A 263 -28.09 -6.15 4.13
N LYS A 264 -28.67 -7.34 4.02
CA LYS A 264 -29.24 -8.05 5.16
C LYS A 264 -28.19 -8.42 6.21
N GLU A 265 -27.02 -8.84 5.77
CA GLU A 265 -25.91 -9.13 6.67
C GLU A 265 -25.33 -7.85 7.27
N GLU A 266 -25.29 -6.75 6.52
CA GLU A 266 -24.95 -5.43 7.07
C GLU A 266 -25.91 -5.03 8.18
N GLU A 267 -27.23 -5.22 7.98
CA GLU A 267 -28.23 -4.99 9.03
C GLU A 267 -27.95 -5.84 10.30
N ASN A 268 -27.60 -7.13 10.10
CA ASN A 268 -27.30 -8.03 11.23
C ASN A 268 -26.07 -7.57 12.01
N ILE A 269 -25.02 -7.12 11.32
CA ILE A 269 -23.77 -6.70 11.95
C ILE A 269 -23.89 -5.33 12.61
N THR A 270 -24.53 -4.38 11.93
CA THR A 270 -24.59 -2.97 12.36
C THR A 270 -25.74 -2.67 13.31
N GLY A 271 -26.80 -3.49 13.27
CA GLY A 271 -28.06 -3.23 13.99
C GLY A 271 -28.90 -2.09 13.39
N LYS A 272 -28.47 -1.48 12.28
CA LYS A 272 -29.22 -0.49 11.50
C LYS A 272 -30.14 -1.20 10.51
N LYS A 273 -31.16 -0.51 10.00
CA LYS A 273 -32.09 -1.07 9.00
C LYS A 273 -32.05 -0.28 7.72
N TYR A 274 -32.02 -0.98 6.60
CA TYR A 274 -32.19 -0.40 5.28
C TYR A 274 -33.63 0.14 5.15
N GLY A 275 -33.77 1.42 4.76
CA GLY A 275 -35.05 2.14 4.76
C GLY A 275 -35.26 3.04 5.99
N ASP A 276 -34.37 3.04 6.99
CA ASP A 276 -34.54 3.89 8.20
C ASP A 276 -34.24 5.37 7.90
N SER A 277 -33.22 5.64 7.07
CA SER A 277 -32.85 7.01 6.65
C SER A 277 -32.02 6.97 5.36
N GLU A 278 -32.01 8.08 4.61
CA GLU A 278 -31.25 8.22 3.38
C GLU A 278 -29.75 7.99 3.61
N ASP A 279 -29.16 8.56 4.67
CA ASP A 279 -27.75 8.39 5.01
C ASP A 279 -27.39 6.92 5.31
N THR A 280 -28.27 6.20 6.02
CA THR A 280 -28.10 4.77 6.29
C THR A 280 -28.17 3.96 5.01
N ASP A 281 -29.15 4.25 4.15
CA ASP A 281 -29.35 3.55 2.89
C ASP A 281 -28.19 3.76 1.93
N VAL A 282 -27.73 5.00 1.79
CA VAL A 282 -26.53 5.33 0.99
C VAL A 282 -25.31 4.58 1.51
N ALA A 283 -25.10 4.57 2.82
CA ALA A 283 -23.94 3.89 3.42
C ALA A 283 -23.97 2.37 3.16
N MET A 284 -25.14 1.72 3.32
CA MET A 284 -25.28 0.29 3.03
C MET A 284 -25.10 -0.02 1.53
N ARG A 285 -25.66 0.81 0.64
CA ARG A 285 -25.46 0.66 -0.81
C ARG A 285 -23.97 0.78 -1.18
N VAL A 286 -23.28 1.78 -0.65
CA VAL A 286 -21.84 1.98 -0.86
C VAL A 286 -21.05 0.78 -0.36
N CYS A 287 -21.34 0.26 0.84
CA CYS A 287 -20.62 -0.90 1.38
C CYS A 287 -20.87 -2.16 0.54
N ALA A 288 -22.11 -2.44 0.17
CA ALA A 288 -22.46 -3.61 -0.65
C ALA A 288 -21.84 -3.56 -2.06
N ASP A 289 -21.86 -2.39 -2.71
CA ASP A 289 -21.22 -2.19 -4.01
C ASP A 289 -19.69 -2.36 -3.93
N HIS A 290 -19.06 -1.64 -3.01
CA HIS A 290 -17.62 -1.61 -2.89
C HIS A 290 -17.01 -2.94 -2.39
N LEU A 291 -17.79 -3.73 -1.62
CA LEU A 291 -17.43 -5.10 -1.29
C LEU A 291 -17.17 -5.92 -2.56
N ARG A 292 -18.08 -5.85 -3.56
CA ARG A 292 -17.95 -6.56 -4.83
C ARG A 292 -16.68 -6.11 -5.58
N ALA A 293 -16.52 -4.79 -5.76
CA ALA A 293 -15.38 -4.21 -6.48
C ALA A 293 -14.03 -4.64 -5.88
N VAL A 294 -13.89 -4.57 -4.55
CA VAL A 294 -12.65 -4.90 -3.85
C VAL A 294 -12.40 -6.42 -3.83
N ALA A 295 -13.42 -7.22 -3.51
CA ALA A 295 -13.29 -8.68 -3.44
C ALA A 295 -12.90 -9.29 -4.79
N PHE A 296 -13.55 -8.90 -5.89
CA PHE A 296 -13.23 -9.37 -7.23
C PHE A 296 -11.83 -8.91 -7.70
N SER A 297 -11.43 -7.67 -7.37
CA SER A 297 -10.08 -7.20 -7.70
C SER A 297 -9.00 -8.02 -6.99
N ILE A 298 -9.21 -8.36 -5.72
CA ILE A 298 -8.29 -9.23 -4.96
C ILE A 298 -8.30 -10.64 -5.54
N ALA A 299 -9.47 -11.19 -5.89
CA ALA A 299 -9.58 -12.51 -6.53
C ALA A 299 -8.82 -12.58 -7.86
N ASP A 300 -8.84 -11.50 -8.65
CA ASP A 300 -8.08 -11.35 -9.90
C ASP A 300 -6.58 -11.06 -9.68
N GLY A 301 -6.11 -11.06 -8.41
CA GLY A 301 -4.69 -10.91 -8.04
C GLY A 301 -4.22 -9.47 -7.83
N GLN A 302 -5.13 -8.49 -7.79
CA GLN A 302 -4.77 -7.09 -7.52
C GLN A 302 -5.00 -6.73 -6.05
N LEU A 303 -3.92 -6.64 -5.29
CA LEU A 303 -4.00 -6.20 -3.89
C LEU A 303 -4.09 -4.67 -3.79
N PRO A 304 -4.78 -4.13 -2.75
CA PRO A 304 -4.69 -2.71 -2.39
C PRO A 304 -3.24 -2.27 -2.19
N SER A 305 -2.87 -1.12 -2.76
CA SER A 305 -1.48 -0.60 -2.65
C SER A 305 -1.44 0.93 -2.71
N ASN A 306 -0.24 1.54 -2.73
CA ASN A 306 -0.06 3.00 -2.81
C ASN A 306 0.07 3.53 -4.25
N ALA A 307 -0.03 2.68 -5.28
CA ALA A 307 0.19 3.10 -6.65
C ALA A 307 -0.72 2.36 -7.65
N LYS A 308 -0.95 2.98 -8.81
CA LYS A 308 -1.67 2.41 -9.96
C LYS A 308 -3.03 1.81 -9.56
N ALA A 309 -3.40 0.66 -10.15
CA ALA A 309 -4.67 -0.02 -9.89
C ALA A 309 -4.88 -0.32 -8.39
N GLY A 310 -3.85 -0.77 -7.67
CA GLY A 310 -3.96 -1.04 -6.25
C GLY A 310 -4.31 0.18 -5.39
N TYR A 311 -3.90 1.39 -5.80
CA TYR A 311 -4.30 2.63 -5.12
C TYR A 311 -5.81 2.90 -5.29
N VAL A 312 -6.33 2.68 -6.50
CA VAL A 312 -7.76 2.86 -6.76
C VAL A 312 -8.59 1.86 -5.94
N ILE A 313 -8.20 0.58 -5.91
CA ILE A 313 -8.88 -0.44 -5.11
C ILE A 313 -8.84 -0.09 -3.62
N ARG A 314 -7.70 0.38 -3.11
CA ARG A 314 -7.58 0.88 -1.73
C ARG A 314 -8.53 2.05 -1.46
N ARG A 315 -8.65 3.00 -2.40
CA ARG A 315 -9.55 4.15 -2.30
C ARG A 315 -11.01 3.72 -2.18
N ILE A 316 -11.44 2.75 -2.99
CA ILE A 316 -12.79 2.18 -2.96
C ILE A 316 -13.07 1.57 -1.58
N LEU A 317 -12.18 0.71 -1.06
CA LEU A 317 -12.36 0.10 0.26
C LEU A 317 -12.43 1.17 1.37
N ARG A 318 -11.54 2.16 1.35
CA ARG A 318 -11.53 3.25 2.34
C ARG A 318 -12.78 4.11 2.29
N ARG A 319 -13.37 4.32 1.09
CA ARG A 319 -14.66 5.00 0.95
C ARG A 319 -15.75 4.22 1.69
N ALA A 320 -15.87 2.92 1.48
CA ALA A 320 -16.85 2.08 2.19
C ALA A 320 -16.65 2.11 3.71
N VAL A 321 -15.41 1.91 4.18
CA VAL A 321 -15.08 1.95 5.61
C VAL A 321 -15.45 3.31 6.24
N ARG A 322 -15.22 4.43 5.53
CA ARG A 322 -15.62 5.74 6.01
C ARG A 322 -17.14 5.91 6.13
N TYR A 323 -17.90 5.46 5.12
CA TYR A 323 -19.37 5.50 5.18
C TYR A 323 -19.89 4.67 6.35
N ALA A 324 -19.36 3.47 6.54
CA ALA A 324 -19.69 2.62 7.66
C ALA A 324 -19.34 3.25 9.01
N TYR A 325 -18.17 3.85 9.13
CA TYR A 325 -17.70 4.54 10.33
C TYR A 325 -18.63 5.72 10.69
N THR A 326 -19.04 6.52 9.68
CA THR A 326 -19.79 7.76 9.86
C THR A 326 -21.28 7.50 10.08
N PHE A 327 -21.89 6.64 9.27
CA PHE A 327 -23.36 6.51 9.20
C PHE A 327 -23.90 5.18 9.78
N LEU A 328 -23.07 4.11 9.81
CA LEU A 328 -23.45 2.82 10.37
C LEU A 328 -22.84 2.56 11.78
N ASP A 329 -22.12 3.54 12.31
CA ASP A 329 -21.47 3.48 13.64
C ASP A 329 -20.47 2.31 13.80
N GLN A 330 -19.85 1.86 12.69
CA GLN A 330 -18.88 0.77 12.72
C GLN A 330 -17.48 1.33 13.00
N LYS A 331 -17.03 1.22 14.27
CA LYS A 331 -15.72 1.70 14.73
C LYS A 331 -14.62 0.63 14.63
N GLU A 332 -14.99 -0.60 14.34
CA GLU A 332 -14.12 -1.76 14.13
C GLU A 332 -14.30 -2.29 12.70
N SER A 333 -13.33 -3.02 12.20
CA SER A 333 -13.39 -3.63 10.87
C SER A 333 -14.57 -4.60 10.74
N PHE A 334 -15.37 -4.48 9.68
CA PHE A 334 -16.57 -5.30 9.46
C PHE A 334 -16.77 -5.75 8.02
N MET A 335 -16.26 -5.00 7.02
CA MET A 335 -16.44 -5.31 5.59
C MET A 335 -15.99 -6.73 5.26
N TYR A 336 -14.87 -7.17 5.85
CA TYR A 336 -14.37 -8.53 5.68
C TYR A 336 -15.35 -9.62 6.11
N LYS A 337 -16.28 -9.33 7.02
CA LYS A 337 -17.32 -10.26 7.51
C LYS A 337 -18.41 -10.50 6.46
N LEU A 338 -18.55 -9.60 5.48
CA LEU A 338 -19.50 -9.71 4.38
C LEU A 338 -19.00 -10.63 3.25
N VAL A 339 -17.69 -10.90 3.20
CA VAL A 339 -17.07 -11.73 2.13
C VAL A 339 -17.72 -13.12 2.01
N PRO A 340 -17.99 -13.88 3.07
CA PRO A 340 -18.66 -15.18 2.95
C PRO A 340 -20.04 -15.11 2.27
N VAL A 341 -20.81 -14.05 2.52
CA VAL A 341 -22.11 -13.84 1.88
C VAL A 341 -21.94 -13.59 0.38
N LEU A 342 -20.97 -12.73 0.01
CA LEU A 342 -20.66 -12.48 -1.41
C LEU A 342 -20.23 -13.78 -2.12
N VAL A 343 -19.39 -14.60 -1.49
CA VAL A 343 -18.95 -15.89 -2.03
C VAL A 343 -20.13 -16.86 -2.19
N GLN A 344 -21.04 -16.91 -1.24
CA GLN A 344 -22.27 -17.72 -1.35
C GLN A 344 -23.12 -17.30 -2.55
N GLU A 345 -23.34 -16.00 -2.78
CA GLU A 345 -24.22 -15.49 -3.83
C GLU A 345 -23.57 -15.53 -5.23
N MET A 346 -22.29 -15.22 -5.34
CA MET A 346 -21.62 -15.07 -6.63
C MET A 346 -20.54 -16.14 -6.94
N GLY A 347 -20.09 -16.92 -5.97
CA GLY A 347 -19.02 -17.90 -6.14
C GLY A 347 -19.35 -19.05 -7.10
N HIS A 348 -20.64 -19.35 -7.35
CA HIS A 348 -21.02 -20.31 -8.37
C HIS A 348 -20.74 -19.78 -9.79
N ALA A 349 -21.00 -18.52 -10.04
CA ALA A 349 -20.76 -17.88 -11.34
C ALA A 349 -19.27 -17.51 -11.54
N PHE A 350 -18.56 -17.22 -10.45
CA PHE A 350 -17.17 -16.76 -10.42
C PHE A 350 -16.37 -17.59 -9.41
N PRO A 351 -15.86 -18.78 -9.82
CA PRO A 351 -15.19 -19.73 -8.93
C PRO A 351 -13.93 -19.15 -8.24
N GLU A 352 -13.31 -18.12 -8.82
CA GLU A 352 -12.17 -17.40 -8.24
C GLU A 352 -12.48 -16.77 -6.89
N LEU A 353 -13.72 -16.33 -6.63
CA LEU A 353 -14.14 -15.84 -5.32
C LEU A 353 -14.05 -16.93 -4.26
N THR A 354 -14.56 -18.12 -4.57
CA THR A 354 -14.51 -19.27 -3.66
C THR A 354 -13.07 -19.73 -3.41
N ALA A 355 -12.27 -19.78 -4.47
CA ALA A 355 -10.86 -20.19 -4.38
C ALA A 355 -10.01 -19.22 -3.53
N GLN A 356 -10.35 -17.92 -3.54
CA GLN A 356 -9.58 -16.87 -2.87
C GLN A 356 -10.27 -16.28 -1.62
N GLU A 357 -11.36 -16.87 -1.12
CA GLU A 357 -12.15 -16.35 0.00
C GLU A 357 -11.30 -15.97 1.22
N GLN A 358 -10.37 -16.86 1.61
CA GLN A 358 -9.50 -16.60 2.76
C GLN A 358 -8.55 -15.43 2.53
N LEU A 359 -7.99 -15.33 1.33
CA LEU A 359 -7.12 -14.21 0.96
C LEU A 359 -7.90 -12.89 0.99
N ILE A 360 -9.07 -12.85 0.34
CA ILE A 360 -9.94 -11.66 0.28
C ILE A 360 -10.28 -11.19 1.70
N THR A 361 -10.75 -12.09 2.55
CA THR A 361 -11.12 -11.82 3.94
C THR A 361 -9.96 -11.22 4.74
N ARG A 362 -8.74 -11.80 4.63
CA ARG A 362 -7.55 -11.32 5.34
C ARG A 362 -7.10 -9.95 4.84
N VAL A 363 -6.99 -9.79 3.53
CA VAL A 363 -6.55 -8.52 2.90
C VAL A 363 -7.49 -7.39 3.26
N MET A 364 -8.79 -7.60 3.15
CA MET A 364 -9.79 -6.58 3.51
C MET A 364 -9.69 -6.22 4.99
N LYS A 365 -9.62 -7.20 5.88
CA LYS A 365 -9.49 -6.96 7.32
C LYS A 365 -8.26 -6.12 7.67
N GLU A 366 -7.10 -6.46 7.14
CA GLU A 366 -5.84 -5.73 7.41
C GLU A 366 -5.87 -4.28 6.90
N GLU A 367 -6.45 -4.05 5.70
CA GLU A 367 -6.61 -2.69 5.15
C GLU A 367 -7.61 -1.86 5.96
N GLU A 368 -8.73 -2.46 6.41
CA GLU A 368 -9.71 -1.82 7.30
C GLU A 368 -9.06 -1.44 8.64
N ASP A 369 -8.43 -2.42 9.33
CA ASP A 369 -7.76 -2.20 10.61
C ASP A 369 -6.66 -1.13 10.50
N SER A 370 -5.92 -1.13 9.40
CA SER A 370 -4.89 -0.12 9.14
C SER A 370 -5.47 1.26 8.94
N PHE A 371 -6.57 1.37 8.21
CA PHE A 371 -7.21 2.64 7.91
C PHE A 371 -7.93 3.22 9.12
N LEU A 372 -8.67 2.41 9.87
CA LEU A 372 -9.40 2.84 11.08
C LEU A 372 -8.47 3.44 12.13
N ARG A 373 -7.22 2.95 12.28
CA ARG A 373 -6.22 3.54 13.18
C ARG A 373 -5.89 5.01 12.87
N THR A 374 -6.04 5.44 11.63
CA THR A 374 -5.72 6.81 11.19
C THR A 374 -6.96 7.65 10.91
N LEU A 375 -8.09 7.00 10.62
CA LEU A 375 -9.33 7.64 10.19
C LEU A 375 -9.90 8.59 11.26
N ASP A 376 -10.05 8.11 12.48
CA ASP A 376 -10.60 8.90 13.59
C ASP A 376 -9.79 10.20 13.81
N LYS A 377 -8.47 10.08 13.82
CA LYS A 377 -7.57 11.22 13.98
C LYS A 377 -7.63 12.19 12.80
N GLY A 378 -7.68 11.66 11.58
CA GLY A 378 -7.78 12.45 10.34
C GLY A 378 -9.10 13.22 10.25
N ILE A 379 -10.23 12.57 10.54
CA ILE A 379 -11.55 13.21 10.57
C ILE A 379 -11.59 14.33 11.62
N ASN A 380 -11.08 14.10 12.83
CA ASN A 380 -11.06 15.12 13.89
C ASN A 380 -10.22 16.34 13.52
N LEU A 381 -9.05 16.13 12.88
CA LEU A 381 -8.21 17.22 12.39
C LEU A 381 -8.89 18.01 11.27
N LEU A 382 -9.56 17.33 10.34
CA LEU A 382 -10.25 17.96 9.22
C LEU A 382 -11.48 18.75 9.69
N ASN A 383 -12.26 18.19 10.63
CA ASN A 383 -13.38 18.88 11.24
C ASN A 383 -12.91 20.18 11.94
N GLY A 384 -11.80 20.10 12.70
CA GLY A 384 -11.20 21.30 13.31
C GLY A 384 -10.80 22.37 12.30
N ALA A 385 -10.21 21.94 11.16
CA ALA A 385 -9.84 22.85 10.07
C ALA A 385 -11.08 23.47 9.40
N MET A 386 -12.14 22.70 9.18
CA MET A 386 -13.39 23.22 8.62
C MET A 386 -14.10 24.19 9.57
N ASP A 387 -14.04 23.94 10.89
CA ASP A 387 -14.57 24.88 11.91
C ASP A 387 -13.80 26.21 11.90
N GLU A 388 -12.47 26.17 11.71
CA GLU A 388 -11.65 27.39 11.54
C GLU A 388 -12.03 28.14 10.26
N LEU A 389 -12.19 27.44 9.13
CA LEU A 389 -12.64 28.04 7.87
C LEU A 389 -14.01 28.73 8.02
N LYS A 390 -14.94 28.05 8.69
CA LYS A 390 -16.28 28.58 8.98
C LYS A 390 -16.23 29.86 9.82
N ALA A 391 -15.36 29.88 10.85
CA ALA A 391 -15.16 31.05 11.71
C ALA A 391 -14.61 32.26 10.95
N HIS A 392 -13.83 32.04 9.89
CA HIS A 392 -13.24 33.09 9.05
C HIS A 392 -14.03 33.36 7.76
N GLY A 393 -15.15 32.67 7.52
CA GLY A 393 -15.96 32.82 6.31
C GLY A 393 -15.26 32.36 5.02
N GLN A 394 -14.32 31.44 5.15
CA GLN A 394 -13.58 30.83 4.04
C GLN A 394 -14.20 29.49 3.63
N THR A 395 -14.05 29.12 2.36
CA THR A 395 -14.60 27.89 1.80
C THR A 395 -13.52 26.96 1.20
N VAL A 396 -12.25 27.40 1.21
CA VAL A 396 -11.14 26.66 0.62
C VAL A 396 -10.17 26.24 1.71
N LEU A 397 -9.92 24.96 1.87
CA LEU A 397 -8.91 24.40 2.78
C LEU A 397 -7.52 24.64 2.19
N ASP A 398 -6.61 25.17 2.99
CA ASP A 398 -5.21 25.40 2.63
C ASP A 398 -4.50 24.11 2.22
N GLY A 399 -3.92 24.08 1.02
CA GLY A 399 -3.23 22.91 0.47
C GLY A 399 -2.02 22.45 1.28
N ALA A 400 -1.32 23.38 1.96
CA ALA A 400 -0.24 23.00 2.88
C ALA A 400 -0.76 22.29 4.16
N GLN A 401 -2.00 22.59 4.57
CA GLN A 401 -2.67 21.90 5.67
C GLN A 401 -3.12 20.50 5.23
N ALA A 402 -3.68 20.36 4.03
CA ALA A 402 -4.02 19.09 3.43
C ALA A 402 -2.76 18.21 3.21
N PHE A 403 -1.65 18.81 2.75
CA PHE A 403 -0.37 18.11 2.62
C PHE A 403 0.17 17.59 3.97
N ARG A 404 0.05 18.34 5.05
CA ARG A 404 0.42 17.85 6.40
C ARG A 404 -0.44 16.67 6.84
N MET A 405 -1.73 16.66 6.53
CA MET A 405 -2.61 15.52 6.81
C MET A 405 -2.14 14.28 6.05
N PHE A 406 -1.76 14.45 4.78
CA PHE A 406 -1.22 13.38 3.94
C PHE A 406 0.14 12.87 4.43
N ASP A 407 1.13 13.77 4.55
CA ASP A 407 2.54 13.41 4.82
C ASP A 407 2.76 12.91 6.26
N THR A 408 2.17 13.60 7.24
CA THR A 408 2.42 13.32 8.66
C THR A 408 1.45 12.30 9.26
N TYR A 409 0.20 12.31 8.83
CA TYR A 409 -0.85 11.46 9.41
C TYR A 409 -1.34 10.35 8.49
N GLY A 410 -0.86 10.30 7.24
CA GLY A 410 -1.26 9.29 6.26
C GLY A 410 -2.73 9.40 5.82
N PHE A 411 -3.35 10.59 5.97
CA PHE A 411 -4.74 10.82 5.58
C PHE A 411 -4.78 11.26 4.11
N PRO A 412 -5.35 10.46 3.19
CA PRO A 412 -5.24 10.69 1.75
C PRO A 412 -5.90 12.00 1.31
N LEU A 413 -5.32 12.65 0.27
CA LEU A 413 -5.84 13.90 -0.29
C LEU A 413 -7.27 13.74 -0.82
N ASP A 414 -7.52 12.71 -1.62
CA ASP A 414 -8.82 12.41 -2.21
C ASP A 414 -9.93 12.22 -1.18
N LEU A 415 -9.59 11.66 -0.01
CA LEU A 415 -10.52 11.56 1.11
C LEU A 415 -10.74 12.93 1.79
N THR A 416 -9.70 13.75 1.89
CA THR A 416 -9.80 15.14 2.37
C THR A 416 -10.71 15.96 1.47
N GLU A 417 -10.54 15.86 0.14
CA GLU A 417 -11.36 16.53 -0.87
C GLU A 417 -12.83 16.09 -0.79
N LEU A 418 -13.05 14.76 -0.70
CA LEU A 418 -14.40 14.22 -0.59
C LEU A 418 -15.14 14.75 0.64
N ILE A 419 -14.52 14.71 1.83
CA ILE A 419 -15.14 15.21 3.07
C ILE A 419 -15.35 16.71 3.00
N CYS A 420 -14.39 17.48 2.45
CA CYS A 420 -14.54 18.92 2.22
C CYS A 420 -15.74 19.22 1.33
N ARG A 421 -15.88 18.53 0.20
CA ARG A 421 -16.98 18.71 -0.76
C ARG A 421 -18.35 18.41 -0.14
N GLU A 422 -18.48 17.31 0.59
CA GLU A 422 -19.70 16.95 1.31
C GLU A 422 -20.15 18.01 2.34
N ASN A 423 -19.18 18.77 2.87
CA ASN A 423 -19.44 19.86 3.82
C ASN A 423 -19.46 21.26 3.16
N GLY A 424 -19.42 21.36 1.84
CA GLY A 424 -19.46 22.62 1.10
C GLY A 424 -18.14 23.37 1.02
N TYR A 425 -17.01 22.69 1.22
CA TYR A 425 -15.65 23.22 1.12
C TYR A 425 -14.92 22.61 -0.08
N THR A 426 -13.83 23.28 -0.51
CA THR A 426 -12.89 22.77 -1.51
C THR A 426 -11.47 22.75 -0.93
N VAL A 427 -10.53 22.09 -1.59
CA VAL A 427 -9.12 22.04 -1.21
C VAL A 427 -8.28 22.78 -2.26
N ASP A 428 -7.24 23.50 -1.84
CA ASP A 428 -6.25 24.12 -2.72
C ASP A 428 -5.26 23.05 -3.20
N GLU A 429 -5.60 22.37 -4.32
CA GLU A 429 -4.79 21.31 -4.93
C GLU A 429 -3.48 21.84 -5.50
N GLU A 430 -3.45 23.07 -6.05
CA GLU A 430 -2.23 23.66 -6.61
C GLU A 430 -1.17 23.85 -5.52
N GLN A 431 -1.58 24.29 -4.35
CA GLN A 431 -0.70 24.46 -3.21
C GLN A 431 -0.27 23.12 -2.62
N PHE A 432 -1.17 22.11 -2.57
CA PHE A 432 -0.82 20.75 -2.17
C PHE A 432 0.26 20.17 -3.08
N ASP A 433 0.09 20.28 -4.39
CA ASP A 433 1.05 19.80 -5.39
C ASP A 433 2.39 20.54 -5.29
N ALA A 434 2.36 21.84 -5.01
CA ALA A 434 3.58 22.62 -4.79
C ALA A 434 4.38 22.11 -3.57
N GLU A 435 3.72 21.76 -2.47
CA GLU A 435 4.37 21.16 -1.29
C GLU A 435 4.91 19.74 -1.59
N MET A 436 4.16 18.94 -2.33
CA MET A 436 4.58 17.62 -2.82
C MET A 436 5.83 17.73 -3.70
N GLN A 437 5.88 18.71 -4.63
CA GLN A 437 7.04 18.94 -5.48
C GLN A 437 8.26 19.40 -4.67
N LYS A 438 8.10 20.28 -3.68
CA LYS A 438 9.20 20.68 -2.78
C LYS A 438 9.80 19.48 -2.04
N GLN A 439 8.97 18.52 -1.63
CA GLN A 439 9.46 17.27 -1.02
C GLN A 439 10.26 16.44 -2.03
N LYS A 440 9.76 16.26 -3.26
CA LYS A 440 10.45 15.54 -4.35
C LYS A 440 11.77 16.22 -4.77
N GLU A 441 11.80 17.55 -4.83
CA GLU A 441 13.00 18.31 -5.18
C GLU A 441 14.08 18.24 -4.10
N ARG A 442 13.73 18.24 -2.81
CA ARG A 442 14.70 18.00 -1.73
C ARG A 442 15.37 16.63 -1.87
N ALA A 443 14.65 15.62 -2.33
CA ALA A 443 15.19 14.30 -2.61
C ALA A 443 16.07 14.28 -3.90
N ARG A 444 15.70 15.05 -4.96
CA ARG A 444 16.44 15.15 -6.22
C ARG A 444 17.73 15.98 -6.13
N ASN A 445 17.72 17.10 -5.41
CA ASN A 445 18.89 17.99 -5.28
C ASN A 445 20.07 17.37 -4.52
N ALA A 446 19.88 16.21 -3.91
CA ALA A 446 20.97 15.42 -3.35
C ALA A 446 21.84 14.70 -4.41
N ALA A 447 21.43 14.62 -5.68
CA ALA A 447 21.97 13.73 -6.72
C ALA A 447 22.45 14.43 -8.02
N ALA A 448 22.75 15.73 -8.02
CA ALA A 448 23.23 16.42 -9.21
C ALA A 448 24.63 15.89 -9.68
N VAL A 449 24.69 15.40 -10.93
CA VAL A 449 25.89 14.88 -11.60
C VAL A 449 26.08 15.66 -12.90
N GLU A 450 27.31 16.14 -13.15
CA GLU A 450 27.69 16.80 -14.41
C GLU A 450 28.60 15.85 -15.21
N ASN A 451 28.17 15.51 -16.43
CA ASN A 451 28.90 14.64 -17.36
C ASN A 451 29.55 15.50 -18.45
N SER A 452 30.83 15.23 -18.80
CA SER A 452 31.42 15.74 -20.03
C SER A 452 30.95 14.97 -21.25
N ASP A 453 31.20 15.50 -22.45
CA ASP A 453 31.01 14.74 -23.69
C ASP A 453 31.93 13.50 -23.75
N TRP A 454 31.49 12.49 -24.52
CA TRP A 454 32.28 11.29 -24.77
C TRP A 454 33.47 11.59 -25.69
N VAL A 455 34.64 11.17 -25.25
CA VAL A 455 35.84 11.11 -26.11
C VAL A 455 35.87 9.74 -26.77
N ILE A 456 35.68 9.69 -28.08
CA ILE A 456 35.67 8.46 -28.88
C ILE A 456 37.08 8.13 -29.29
N LEU A 457 37.57 6.94 -28.95
CA LEU A 457 38.89 6.43 -29.35
C LEU A 457 38.78 5.48 -30.56
N ARG A 458 37.76 4.60 -30.51
CA ARG A 458 37.51 3.60 -31.53
C ARG A 458 35.99 3.49 -31.81
N GLU A 459 35.63 3.27 -33.07
CA GLU A 459 34.29 2.91 -33.41
C GLU A 459 34.05 1.41 -33.16
N GLY A 460 32.88 1.01 -32.68
CA GLY A 460 32.54 -0.37 -32.42
C GLY A 460 31.36 -0.49 -31.46
N GLU A 461 30.80 -1.70 -31.41
CA GLU A 461 29.74 -2.07 -30.46
C GLU A 461 30.34 -2.88 -29.30
N GLN A 462 29.76 -2.72 -28.11
CA GLN A 462 30.17 -3.49 -26.94
C GLN A 462 29.52 -4.88 -26.95
N GLN A 463 30.30 -5.92 -26.70
CA GLN A 463 29.84 -7.28 -26.47
C GLN A 463 30.03 -7.66 -24.98
N PHE A 464 28.94 -8.14 -24.35
CA PHE A 464 28.99 -8.70 -23.00
C PHE A 464 29.35 -10.20 -23.07
N VAL A 465 30.46 -10.59 -22.47
CA VAL A 465 30.98 -11.97 -22.43
C VAL A 465 30.94 -12.59 -21.03
N GLY A 466 30.41 -11.86 -20.03
CA GLY A 466 30.51 -12.19 -18.60
C GLY A 466 29.67 -13.36 -18.11
N TYR A 467 28.81 -13.96 -18.95
CA TYR A 467 28.17 -15.24 -18.61
C TYR A 467 29.10 -16.44 -18.67
N ASP A 468 30.12 -16.34 -19.55
CA ASP A 468 31.04 -17.44 -19.85
C ASP A 468 32.47 -17.18 -19.34
N TYR A 469 32.87 -15.90 -19.25
CA TYR A 469 34.22 -15.48 -18.92
C TYR A 469 34.27 -14.50 -17.74
N THR A 470 35.28 -14.62 -16.90
CA THR A 470 35.59 -13.68 -15.82
C THR A 470 36.80 -12.83 -16.13
N GLU A 471 37.58 -13.23 -17.17
CA GLU A 471 38.71 -12.51 -17.73
C GLU A 471 38.60 -12.50 -19.25
N TYR A 472 38.83 -11.35 -19.88
CA TYR A 472 38.76 -11.24 -21.34
C TYR A 472 39.59 -10.08 -21.87
N GLU A 473 40.23 -10.25 -23.05
CA GLU A 473 40.94 -9.18 -23.73
C GLU A 473 39.98 -8.11 -24.23
N CYS A 474 40.34 -6.83 -24.03
CA CYS A 474 39.47 -5.72 -24.40
C CYS A 474 40.24 -4.44 -24.74
N HIS A 475 39.56 -3.53 -25.43
CA HIS A 475 40.01 -2.17 -25.74
C HIS A 475 38.97 -1.15 -25.28
N ILE A 476 39.42 0.05 -24.92
CA ILE A 476 38.54 1.15 -24.60
C ILE A 476 38.01 1.76 -25.91
N LEU A 477 36.70 1.74 -26.13
CA LEU A 477 36.03 2.37 -27.25
C LEU A 477 35.90 3.89 -27.05
N ARG A 478 35.49 4.29 -25.83
CA ARG A 478 35.28 5.70 -25.48
C ARG A 478 35.31 5.88 -23.96
N TYR A 479 35.54 7.14 -23.55
CA TYR A 479 35.49 7.53 -22.15
C TYR A 479 34.92 8.93 -21.96
N ARG A 480 34.41 9.23 -20.75
CA ARG A 480 34.01 10.60 -20.35
C ARG A 480 34.39 10.85 -18.90
N LYS A 481 34.55 12.16 -18.56
CA LYS A 481 34.76 12.60 -17.18
C LYS A 481 33.40 12.92 -16.54
N VAL A 482 33.22 12.45 -15.32
CA VAL A 482 32.02 12.72 -14.51
C VAL A 482 32.43 13.48 -13.27
N THR A 483 31.69 14.59 -12.99
CA THR A 483 31.92 15.38 -11.78
C THR A 483 30.67 15.32 -10.90
N GLN A 484 30.84 14.84 -9.67
CA GLN A 484 29.77 14.74 -8.68
C GLN A 484 30.18 15.46 -7.41
N LYS A 485 29.55 16.59 -7.09
CA LYS A 485 29.87 17.46 -5.93
C LYS A 485 31.34 17.91 -5.94
N LYS A 486 32.24 17.25 -5.16
CA LYS A 486 33.65 17.60 -5.01
C LYS A 486 34.59 16.49 -5.51
N SER A 487 34.07 15.41 -6.08
CA SER A 487 34.83 14.30 -6.63
C SER A 487 34.62 14.19 -8.13
N SER A 488 35.66 13.74 -8.84
CA SER A 488 35.56 13.38 -10.24
C SER A 488 36.07 11.97 -10.47
N PHE A 489 35.48 11.29 -11.43
CA PHE A 489 35.89 9.96 -11.89
C PHE A 489 35.67 9.86 -13.40
N TYR A 490 36.06 8.74 -13.99
CA TYR A 490 35.90 8.51 -15.42
C TYR A 490 35.00 7.29 -15.66
N GLU A 491 34.25 7.36 -16.72
CA GLU A 491 33.44 6.29 -17.26
C GLU A 491 34.04 5.79 -18.57
N LEU A 492 34.21 4.47 -18.67
CA LEU A 492 34.80 3.80 -19.83
C LEU A 492 33.79 2.85 -20.47
N VAL A 493 33.78 2.76 -21.78
CA VAL A 493 33.08 1.71 -22.56
C VAL A 493 34.11 0.85 -23.23
N LEU A 494 34.07 -0.46 -23.01
CA LEU A 494 34.96 -1.45 -23.60
C LEU A 494 34.30 -2.12 -24.83
N ASP A 495 35.04 -2.61 -25.77
CA ASP A 495 34.55 -3.42 -26.90
C ASP A 495 34.04 -4.79 -26.45
N ASN A 496 34.78 -5.49 -25.63
CA ASN A 496 34.38 -6.72 -24.98
C ASN A 496 34.44 -6.54 -23.47
N THR A 497 33.45 -7.02 -22.76
CA THR A 497 33.44 -6.89 -21.29
C THR A 497 32.94 -8.12 -20.59
N PRO A 498 33.68 -8.67 -19.62
CA PRO A 498 33.22 -9.68 -18.69
C PRO A 498 32.47 -9.06 -17.50
N PHE A 499 32.52 -7.71 -17.32
CA PHE A 499 31.87 -7.02 -16.20
C PHE A 499 30.37 -6.90 -16.38
N TYR A 500 29.60 -7.42 -15.43
CA TYR A 500 28.16 -7.25 -15.38
C TYR A 500 27.82 -5.81 -14.97
N GLY A 501 27.03 -5.11 -15.79
CA GLY A 501 26.49 -3.79 -15.44
C GLY A 501 25.27 -3.90 -14.56
N GLU A 502 25.15 -3.03 -13.54
CA GLU A 502 24.02 -3.00 -12.60
C GLU A 502 22.66 -3.07 -13.32
N MET A 503 21.90 -4.13 -13.07
CA MET A 503 20.58 -4.38 -13.66
C MET A 503 19.80 -5.41 -12.83
N GLY A 504 18.44 -5.33 -12.84
CA GLY A 504 17.59 -6.33 -12.20
C GLY A 504 17.81 -6.47 -10.68
N GLY A 505 18.29 -5.42 -10.02
CA GLY A 505 18.60 -5.41 -8.59
C GLY A 505 19.98 -5.97 -8.23
N GLN A 506 20.71 -6.60 -9.17
CA GLN A 506 22.11 -7.01 -8.94
C GLN A 506 23.05 -5.83 -9.18
N VAL A 507 23.96 -5.57 -8.22
CA VAL A 507 25.02 -4.55 -8.35
C VAL A 507 25.99 -4.89 -9.47
N GLY A 508 26.64 -3.85 -10.00
CA GLY A 508 27.69 -4.00 -11.02
C GLY A 508 28.95 -4.65 -10.46
N ASP A 509 29.68 -5.31 -11.34
CA ASP A 509 30.94 -5.93 -11.00
C ASP A 509 32.05 -4.92 -10.76
N GLN A 510 33.00 -5.35 -9.95
CA GLN A 510 34.27 -4.68 -9.67
C GLN A 510 35.41 -5.53 -10.16
N GLY A 511 36.60 -4.92 -10.32
CA GLY A 511 37.78 -5.65 -10.71
C GLY A 511 38.88 -4.73 -11.23
N VAL A 512 39.66 -5.20 -12.20
CA VAL A 512 40.78 -4.45 -12.74
C VAL A 512 40.88 -4.58 -14.26
N LEU A 513 41.46 -3.56 -14.91
CA LEU A 513 41.96 -3.59 -16.26
C LEU A 513 43.49 -3.65 -16.18
N VAL A 514 44.10 -4.70 -16.71
CA VAL A 514 45.56 -4.95 -16.66
C VAL A 514 46.13 -4.78 -18.06
N SER A 515 47.11 -3.89 -18.20
CA SER A 515 47.99 -3.80 -19.39
C SER A 515 49.43 -4.18 -19.05
N GLU A 516 50.32 -4.16 -20.02
CA GLU A 516 51.77 -4.47 -19.78
C GLU A 516 52.38 -3.54 -18.73
N ASP A 517 51.94 -2.25 -18.69
CA ASP A 517 52.61 -1.21 -17.88
C ASP A 517 51.82 -0.80 -16.61
N GLU A 518 50.51 -1.12 -16.52
CA GLU A 518 49.70 -0.64 -15.42
C GLU A 518 48.45 -1.52 -15.13
N THR A 519 47.90 -1.33 -13.93
CA THR A 519 46.63 -1.91 -13.50
C THR A 519 45.69 -0.79 -13.05
N VAL A 520 44.50 -0.71 -13.68
CA VAL A 520 43.47 0.29 -13.37
C VAL A 520 42.31 -0.40 -12.68
N THR A 521 41.93 0.10 -11.52
CA THR A 521 40.80 -0.46 -10.73
C THR A 521 39.47 0.02 -11.28
N VAL A 522 38.60 -0.93 -11.66
CA VAL A 522 37.18 -0.71 -11.94
C VAL A 522 36.43 -0.80 -10.60
N THR A 523 35.96 0.33 -10.12
CA THR A 523 35.30 0.44 -8.79
C THR A 523 33.81 0.07 -8.81
N ASP A 524 33.19 0.14 -9.98
CA ASP A 524 31.77 -0.22 -10.20
C ASP A 524 31.50 -0.35 -11.70
N THR A 525 30.43 -1.05 -12.07
CA THR A 525 29.97 -1.15 -13.46
C THR A 525 28.47 -0.85 -13.51
N LYS A 526 28.12 0.24 -14.19
CA LYS A 526 26.72 0.69 -14.39
C LYS A 526 26.21 0.24 -15.76
N ARG A 527 24.90 0.32 -15.95
CA ARG A 527 24.27 0.08 -17.24
C ARG A 527 23.60 1.35 -17.75
N GLU A 528 23.96 1.77 -18.95
CA GLU A 528 23.35 2.93 -19.65
C GLU A 528 23.13 2.54 -21.13
N ASN A 529 21.90 2.72 -21.64
CA ASN A 529 21.55 2.42 -23.04
C ASN A 529 22.01 1.01 -23.51
N ASN A 530 21.74 -0.01 -22.69
CA ASN A 530 22.14 -1.41 -22.93
C ASN A 530 23.66 -1.67 -22.94
N GLN A 531 24.48 -0.73 -22.52
CA GLN A 531 25.93 -0.88 -22.43
C GLN A 531 26.39 -0.90 -20.97
N SER A 532 27.42 -1.70 -20.69
CA SER A 532 28.12 -1.69 -19.41
C SER A 532 29.13 -0.52 -19.39
N ILE A 533 28.99 0.35 -18.40
CA ILE A 533 29.82 1.54 -18.19
C ILE A 533 30.72 1.26 -16.98
N HIS A 534 32.05 1.21 -17.20
CA HIS A 534 33.02 0.90 -16.18
C HIS A 534 33.52 2.19 -15.49
N ILE A 535 33.39 2.26 -14.17
CA ILE A 535 33.78 3.42 -13.38
C ILE A 535 35.22 3.25 -12.86
N VAL A 536 36.07 4.20 -13.19
CA VAL A 536 37.45 4.24 -12.74
C VAL A 536 37.76 5.60 -12.12
N LYS A 537 38.63 5.65 -11.10
CA LYS A 537 39.04 6.91 -10.47
C LYS A 537 39.90 7.77 -11.36
N GLU A 538 40.81 7.14 -12.07
CA GLU A 538 41.79 7.77 -12.95
C GLU A 538 41.82 7.03 -14.30
N LEU A 539 42.07 7.74 -15.38
CA LEU A 539 42.25 7.12 -16.71
C LEU A 539 43.60 6.36 -16.73
N PRO A 540 43.68 5.26 -17.53
CA PRO A 540 44.95 4.68 -17.89
C PRO A 540 45.91 5.72 -18.49
N LYS A 541 47.18 5.58 -18.25
CA LYS A 541 48.22 6.43 -18.87
C LYS A 541 48.22 6.29 -20.41
N ASN A 542 48.00 5.08 -20.89
CA ASN A 542 47.81 4.78 -22.30
C ASN A 542 46.38 4.22 -22.51
N VAL A 543 45.44 5.06 -22.95
CA VAL A 543 44.03 4.67 -23.20
C VAL A 543 43.89 3.80 -24.46
N ASP A 544 44.87 3.75 -25.34
CA ASP A 544 44.89 2.94 -26.56
C ASP A 544 45.57 1.56 -26.38
N ALA A 545 46.00 1.21 -25.15
CA ALA A 545 46.58 -0.09 -24.86
C ALA A 545 45.59 -1.24 -24.96
N ASP A 546 46.14 -2.43 -25.13
CA ASP A 546 45.38 -3.69 -24.98
C ASP A 546 45.27 -3.99 -23.48
N PHE A 547 44.07 -4.29 -23.03
CA PHE A 547 43.81 -4.60 -21.62
C PHE A 547 43.26 -6.01 -21.46
N MET A 548 43.65 -6.67 -20.38
CA MET A 548 42.94 -7.82 -19.83
C MET A 548 41.94 -7.30 -18.78
N ALA A 549 40.64 -7.40 -19.05
CA ALA A 549 39.57 -7.10 -18.13
C ALA A 549 39.38 -8.28 -17.20
N CYS A 550 39.67 -8.10 -15.90
CA CYS A 550 39.60 -9.16 -14.87
C CYS A 550 38.57 -8.77 -13.80
N VAL A 551 37.52 -9.56 -13.67
CA VAL A 551 36.48 -9.37 -12.65
C VAL A 551 36.98 -9.87 -11.28
N ASP A 552 36.59 -9.19 -10.20
CA ASP A 552 36.78 -9.68 -8.82
C ASP A 552 35.90 -10.95 -8.60
N ILE A 553 36.51 -12.12 -8.74
CA ILE A 553 35.85 -13.43 -8.71
C ILE A 553 35.15 -13.67 -7.37
N ASP A 554 35.80 -13.28 -6.24
CA ASP A 554 35.22 -13.52 -4.92
C ASP A 554 33.91 -12.75 -4.73
N LYS A 555 33.86 -11.49 -5.18
CA LYS A 555 32.64 -10.68 -5.14
C LYS A 555 31.60 -11.15 -6.15
N ARG A 556 32.03 -11.53 -7.34
CA ARG A 556 31.14 -12.06 -8.39
C ARG A 556 30.47 -13.35 -7.92
N ASP A 557 31.21 -14.30 -7.37
CA ASP A 557 30.68 -15.58 -6.87
C ASP A 557 29.73 -15.38 -5.69
N ALA A 558 30.05 -14.47 -4.77
CA ALA A 558 29.17 -14.12 -3.66
C ALA A 558 27.88 -13.44 -4.13
N SER A 559 27.97 -12.52 -5.09
CA SER A 559 26.79 -11.88 -5.70
C SER A 559 25.94 -12.90 -6.47
N ALA A 560 26.55 -13.82 -7.22
CA ALA A 560 25.87 -14.89 -7.92
C ALA A 560 25.13 -15.85 -6.96
N ALA A 561 25.76 -16.18 -5.82
CA ALA A 561 25.14 -16.97 -4.76
C ALA A 561 23.92 -16.28 -4.15
N ASN A 562 24.04 -14.98 -3.81
CA ASN A 562 22.94 -14.17 -3.31
C ASN A 562 21.82 -14.01 -4.35
N HIS A 563 22.14 -13.85 -5.65
CA HIS A 563 21.15 -13.75 -6.71
C HIS A 563 20.38 -15.06 -6.89
N THR A 564 21.09 -16.18 -6.91
CA THR A 564 20.46 -17.50 -6.98
C THR A 564 19.57 -17.73 -5.76
N ALA A 565 20.05 -17.38 -4.55
CA ALA A 565 19.23 -17.46 -3.32
C ALA A 565 17.96 -16.59 -3.40
N THR A 566 18.00 -15.45 -4.09
CA THR A 566 16.82 -14.59 -4.29
C THR A 566 15.71 -15.32 -5.03
N HIS A 567 16.03 -16.07 -6.10
CA HIS A 567 15.08 -16.92 -6.82
C HIS A 567 14.50 -18.02 -5.93
N LEU A 568 15.34 -18.67 -5.11
CA LEU A 568 14.88 -19.70 -4.17
C LEU A 568 13.97 -19.12 -3.10
N VAL A 569 14.21 -17.86 -2.68
CA VAL A 569 13.36 -17.13 -1.72
C VAL A 569 12.00 -16.83 -2.33
N ASP A 570 11.93 -16.34 -3.57
CA ASP A 570 10.64 -16.09 -4.24
C ASP A 570 9.81 -17.37 -4.32
N TYR A 571 10.42 -18.47 -4.76
CA TYR A 571 9.77 -19.77 -4.77
C TYR A 571 9.28 -20.20 -3.37
N ALA A 572 10.13 -20.10 -2.34
CA ALA A 572 9.80 -20.54 -0.99
C ALA A 572 8.70 -19.68 -0.36
N LEU A 573 8.70 -18.37 -0.58
CA LEU A 573 7.65 -17.47 -0.12
C LEU A 573 6.29 -17.80 -0.74
N LYS A 574 6.23 -18.10 -2.03
CA LYS A 574 5.00 -18.57 -2.69
C LYS A 574 4.49 -19.88 -2.09
N GLN A 575 5.38 -20.81 -1.75
CA GLN A 575 4.99 -22.07 -1.12
C GLN A 575 4.43 -21.89 0.31
N VAL A 576 4.94 -20.92 1.07
CA VAL A 576 4.56 -20.71 2.49
C VAL A 576 3.40 -19.72 2.61
N LEU A 577 3.40 -18.64 1.85
CA LEU A 577 2.46 -17.54 1.97
C LEU A 577 1.36 -17.55 0.90
N GLY A 578 1.59 -18.22 -0.23
CA GLY A 578 0.65 -18.33 -1.34
C GLY A 578 1.04 -17.56 -2.60
N ASP A 579 0.30 -17.81 -3.71
CA ASP A 579 0.60 -17.33 -5.07
C ASP A 579 0.46 -15.80 -5.25
N HIS A 580 -0.13 -15.09 -4.28
CA HIS A 580 -0.20 -13.62 -4.30
C HIS A 580 1.15 -12.93 -4.07
N VAL A 581 2.16 -13.68 -3.65
CA VAL A 581 3.52 -13.17 -3.48
C VAL A 581 4.12 -12.86 -4.84
N GLU A 582 4.43 -11.59 -5.07
CA GLU A 582 5.11 -11.09 -6.27
C GLU A 582 6.30 -10.23 -5.88
N GLN A 583 7.41 -10.34 -6.56
CA GLN A 583 8.55 -9.45 -6.38
C GLN A 583 8.16 -8.00 -6.72
N LYS A 584 8.44 -7.08 -5.80
CA LYS A 584 8.25 -5.62 -6.00
C LYS A 584 9.58 -4.87 -6.09
N GLY A 585 10.67 -5.50 -5.72
CA GLY A 585 12.03 -4.99 -5.82
C GLY A 585 13.02 -6.00 -5.29
N SER A 586 14.28 -5.86 -5.70
CA SER A 586 15.39 -6.65 -5.18
C SER A 586 16.66 -5.80 -5.10
N TYR A 587 17.59 -6.23 -4.27
CA TYR A 587 18.95 -5.73 -4.23
C TYR A 587 19.86 -6.89 -3.89
N VAL A 588 20.86 -7.12 -4.72
CA VAL A 588 21.77 -8.25 -4.63
C VAL A 588 23.20 -7.74 -4.73
N SER A 589 23.99 -7.99 -3.70
CA SER A 589 25.43 -7.68 -3.62
C SER A 589 26.21 -8.88 -3.13
N ALA A 590 27.52 -8.77 -3.01
CA ALA A 590 28.36 -9.81 -2.42
C ALA A 590 28.03 -10.08 -0.94
N ASP A 591 27.60 -9.06 -0.18
CA ASP A 591 27.44 -9.12 1.27
C ASP A 591 26.03 -9.52 1.71
N THR A 592 25.01 -9.21 0.87
CA THR A 592 23.59 -9.36 1.26
C THR A 592 22.68 -9.42 0.05
N LEU A 593 21.54 -10.05 0.25
CA LEU A 593 20.39 -9.92 -0.64
C LEU A 593 19.22 -9.26 0.10
N ARG A 594 18.42 -8.52 -0.64
CA ARG A 594 17.17 -7.91 -0.19
C ARG A 594 16.07 -8.24 -1.18
N PHE A 595 14.94 -8.69 -0.68
CA PHE A 595 13.79 -9.07 -1.47
C PHE A 595 12.53 -8.35 -0.97
N ASP A 596 11.97 -7.48 -1.79
CA ASP A 596 10.73 -6.75 -1.51
C ASP A 596 9.58 -7.45 -2.24
N PHE A 597 8.51 -7.80 -1.55
CA PHE A 597 7.42 -8.61 -2.10
C PHE A 597 6.06 -8.16 -1.60
N SER A 598 5.02 -8.45 -2.39
CA SER A 598 3.63 -8.19 -2.01
C SER A 598 3.19 -9.16 -0.92
N HIS A 599 2.81 -8.62 0.24
CA HIS A 599 2.16 -9.36 1.31
C HIS A 599 1.48 -8.39 2.28
N PHE A 600 0.30 -8.74 2.73
CA PHE A 600 -0.62 -7.85 3.45
C PHE A 600 -0.37 -7.77 4.96
N GLN A 601 0.34 -8.73 5.56
CA GLN A 601 0.61 -8.79 6.99
C GLN A 601 2.10 -9.00 7.30
N LYS A 602 2.47 -8.89 8.59
CA LYS A 602 3.81 -9.27 9.05
C LYS A 602 4.00 -10.78 8.90
N VAL A 603 5.12 -11.20 8.30
CA VAL A 603 5.49 -12.63 8.23
C VAL A 603 5.91 -13.09 9.63
N THR A 604 5.35 -14.18 10.07
CA THR A 604 5.63 -14.74 11.42
C THR A 604 7.00 -15.40 11.46
N ASP A 605 7.58 -15.50 12.67
CA ASP A 605 8.86 -16.18 12.86
C ASP A 605 8.82 -17.65 12.43
N GLU A 606 7.66 -18.29 12.51
CA GLU A 606 7.45 -19.67 12.06
C GLU A 606 7.43 -19.77 10.54
N GLU A 607 6.73 -18.87 9.85
CA GLU A 607 6.71 -18.79 8.38
C GLU A 607 8.11 -18.47 7.85
N LEU A 608 8.83 -17.52 8.46
CA LEU A 608 10.22 -17.20 8.08
C LEU A 608 11.12 -18.41 8.23
N ARG A 609 10.95 -19.21 9.30
CA ARG A 609 11.69 -20.44 9.51
C ARG A 609 11.37 -21.50 8.46
N GLN A 610 10.12 -21.61 8.04
CA GLN A 610 9.71 -22.52 6.96
C GLN A 610 10.34 -22.11 5.63
N VAL A 611 10.34 -20.81 5.30
CA VAL A 611 11.03 -20.27 4.11
C VAL A 611 12.52 -20.62 4.14
N GLU A 612 13.22 -20.36 5.28
CA GLU A 612 14.63 -20.76 5.44
C GLU A 612 14.87 -22.25 5.24
N GLN A 613 14.00 -23.09 5.76
CA GLN A 613 14.13 -24.55 5.64
C GLN A 613 13.96 -25.01 4.20
N ILE A 614 13.00 -24.44 3.45
CA ILE A 614 12.80 -24.74 2.03
C ILE A 614 14.04 -24.31 1.23
N VAL A 615 14.49 -23.05 1.35
CA VAL A 615 15.66 -22.53 0.64
C VAL A 615 16.91 -23.38 0.94
N ASN A 616 17.19 -23.66 2.22
CA ASN A 616 18.34 -24.50 2.59
C ASN A 616 18.19 -25.96 2.14
N SER A 617 16.97 -26.49 1.98
CA SER A 617 16.75 -27.81 1.41
C SER A 617 17.10 -27.85 -0.08
N MET A 618 16.73 -26.78 -0.83
CA MET A 618 17.07 -26.67 -2.25
C MET A 618 18.58 -26.45 -2.44
N ILE A 619 19.25 -25.75 -1.52
CA ILE A 619 20.72 -25.62 -1.52
C ILE A 619 21.37 -26.99 -1.36
N ARG A 620 20.90 -27.81 -0.41
CA ARG A 620 21.42 -29.17 -0.18
C ARG A 620 21.11 -30.14 -1.32
N ALA A 621 20.05 -29.87 -2.09
CA ALA A 621 19.69 -30.69 -3.25
C ALA A 621 20.66 -30.47 -4.43
N ASP A 622 21.47 -29.42 -4.39
CA ASP A 622 22.51 -29.08 -5.38
C ASP A 622 22.00 -29.08 -6.82
N TYR A 623 20.87 -28.40 -7.08
CA TYR A 623 20.33 -28.28 -8.42
C TYR A 623 21.30 -27.52 -9.32
N ALA A 624 21.68 -28.10 -10.46
CA ALA A 624 22.49 -27.45 -11.47
C ALA A 624 21.74 -26.27 -12.11
N LEU A 625 22.47 -25.27 -12.57
CA LEU A 625 21.93 -24.17 -13.39
C LEU A 625 21.45 -24.76 -14.73
N ASP A 626 20.16 -24.64 -15.02
CA ASP A 626 19.55 -24.91 -16.31
C ASP A 626 19.20 -23.54 -16.95
N GLU A 627 19.96 -23.17 -17.98
CA GLU A 627 19.94 -21.84 -18.59
C GLU A 627 19.57 -21.93 -20.07
N HIS A 628 18.53 -21.19 -20.47
CA HIS A 628 18.12 -21.04 -21.86
C HIS A 628 18.25 -19.58 -22.29
N ARG A 629 19.24 -19.30 -23.14
CA ARG A 629 19.50 -17.96 -23.70
C ARG A 629 18.70 -17.79 -24.99
N ASN A 630 18.07 -16.61 -25.18
CA ASN A 630 17.30 -16.26 -26.38
C ASN A 630 16.09 -17.20 -26.67
N MET A 631 15.40 -17.66 -25.62
CA MET A 631 14.18 -18.46 -25.78
C MET A 631 13.01 -17.57 -26.22
N PRO A 632 12.16 -18.00 -27.19
CA PRO A 632 10.94 -17.29 -27.50
C PRO A 632 10.03 -17.14 -26.27
N MET A 633 9.39 -15.97 -26.12
CA MET A 633 8.56 -15.63 -24.94
C MET A 633 7.46 -16.67 -24.69
N GLU A 634 6.79 -17.15 -25.72
CA GLU A 634 5.71 -18.12 -25.59
C GLU A 634 6.20 -19.48 -25.05
N GLU A 635 7.33 -19.98 -25.57
CA GLU A 635 7.95 -21.22 -25.08
C GLU A 635 8.40 -21.09 -23.61
N ALA A 636 8.90 -19.91 -23.22
CA ALA A 636 9.31 -19.65 -21.85
C ALA A 636 8.13 -19.62 -20.86
N LYS A 637 6.98 -19.13 -21.30
CA LYS A 637 5.72 -19.19 -20.51
C LYS A 637 5.21 -20.63 -20.37
N GLU A 638 5.30 -21.45 -21.42
CA GLU A 638 4.90 -22.87 -21.37
C GLU A 638 5.76 -23.69 -20.40
N LEU A 639 7.03 -23.29 -20.17
CA LEU A 639 7.91 -23.88 -19.15
C LEU A 639 7.50 -23.48 -17.72
N GLY A 640 6.53 -22.60 -17.55
CA GLY A 640 6.10 -22.07 -16.26
C GLY A 640 7.06 -21.03 -15.67
N ALA A 641 7.89 -20.40 -16.51
CA ALA A 641 8.82 -19.37 -16.04
C ALA A 641 8.08 -18.09 -15.62
N VAL A 642 8.43 -17.60 -14.42
CA VAL A 642 7.82 -16.41 -13.83
C VAL A 642 8.51 -15.15 -14.39
N ALA A 643 7.70 -14.22 -14.92
CA ALA A 643 8.16 -12.92 -15.36
C ALA A 643 8.12 -11.92 -14.19
N LEU A 644 9.11 -11.05 -14.07
CA LEU A 644 9.09 -9.96 -13.10
C LEU A 644 8.05 -8.91 -13.50
N PHE A 645 7.25 -8.49 -12.53
CA PHE A 645 6.18 -7.52 -12.75
C PHE A 645 6.75 -6.14 -13.17
N GLY A 646 6.28 -5.63 -14.32
CA GLY A 646 6.60 -4.28 -14.80
C GLY A 646 7.87 -4.15 -15.65
N GLU A 647 8.58 -5.23 -15.94
CA GLU A 647 9.67 -5.23 -16.92
C GLU A 647 9.12 -5.45 -18.34
N LYS A 648 9.69 -4.71 -19.31
CA LYS A 648 9.40 -4.91 -20.73
C LYS A 648 10.42 -5.88 -21.29
N TYR A 649 9.95 -7.07 -21.64
CA TYR A 649 10.75 -8.09 -22.30
C TYR A 649 10.63 -7.97 -23.83
N GLY A 650 11.69 -8.36 -24.56
CA GLY A 650 11.64 -8.49 -26.03
C GLY A 650 10.93 -9.77 -26.47
N ASP A 651 11.00 -10.06 -27.77
CA ASP A 651 10.43 -11.29 -28.37
C ASP A 651 11.14 -12.56 -27.84
N THR A 652 12.37 -12.41 -27.34
CA THR A 652 13.15 -13.49 -26.74
C THR A 652 13.61 -13.11 -25.33
N VAL A 653 13.69 -14.10 -24.46
CA VAL A 653 14.07 -13.95 -23.04
C VAL A 653 15.14 -14.97 -22.64
N ARG A 654 15.87 -14.65 -21.57
CA ARG A 654 16.74 -15.61 -20.89
C ARG A 654 15.96 -16.23 -19.72
N VAL A 655 15.85 -17.56 -19.72
CA VAL A 655 15.23 -18.35 -18.66
C VAL A 655 16.30 -18.99 -17.80
N VAL A 656 16.17 -18.86 -16.47
CA VAL A 656 17.06 -19.48 -15.47
C VAL A 656 16.22 -20.40 -14.59
N ARG A 657 16.65 -21.65 -14.46
CA ARG A 657 15.94 -22.66 -13.69
C ARG A 657 16.86 -23.37 -12.69
N PHE A 658 16.39 -23.54 -11.46
CA PHE A 658 17.00 -24.35 -10.41
C PHE A 658 15.95 -25.29 -9.80
N GLY A 659 15.87 -26.50 -10.32
CA GLY A 659 14.83 -27.46 -9.90
C GLY A 659 13.43 -26.91 -10.14
N PRO A 660 12.61 -26.67 -9.10
CA PRO A 660 11.25 -26.12 -9.25
C PRO A 660 11.19 -24.59 -9.45
N SER A 661 12.26 -23.84 -9.13
CA SER A 661 12.31 -22.39 -9.37
C SER A 661 12.69 -22.12 -10.82
N CYS A 662 11.88 -21.36 -11.57
CA CYS A 662 12.06 -21.04 -12.98
C CYS A 662 11.62 -19.59 -13.25
N GLU A 663 12.54 -18.72 -13.70
CA GLU A 663 12.29 -17.28 -13.82
C GLU A 663 12.98 -16.67 -15.04
N PHE A 664 12.41 -15.55 -15.55
CA PHE A 664 13.10 -14.70 -16.52
C PHE A 664 14.16 -13.88 -15.82
N CYS A 665 15.44 -14.09 -16.14
CA CYS A 665 16.50 -13.36 -15.45
C CYS A 665 17.72 -13.12 -16.32
N GLY A 666 18.18 -11.85 -16.38
CA GLY A 666 19.42 -11.43 -17.04
C GLY A 666 20.64 -11.39 -16.11
N GLY A 667 20.50 -11.76 -14.83
CA GLY A 667 21.59 -11.67 -13.85
C GLY A 667 22.60 -12.81 -13.89
N ILE A 668 23.66 -12.67 -13.10
CA ILE A 668 24.68 -13.72 -12.94
C ILE A 668 24.25 -14.68 -11.83
N HIS A 669 24.34 -15.98 -12.08
CA HIS A 669 23.92 -17.04 -11.17
C HIS A 669 25.05 -18.02 -10.82
N ALA A 670 24.94 -18.64 -9.66
CA ALA A 670 25.77 -19.75 -9.28
C ALA A 670 25.58 -20.95 -10.23
N LYS A 671 26.63 -21.72 -10.47
CA LYS A 671 26.58 -22.93 -11.35
C LYS A 671 25.68 -24.04 -10.81
N SER A 672 25.47 -24.07 -9.49
CA SER A 672 24.51 -24.93 -8.81
C SER A 672 24.08 -24.31 -7.48
N THR A 673 22.92 -24.74 -6.94
CA THR A 673 22.43 -24.25 -5.66
C THR A 673 23.34 -24.62 -4.48
N GLY A 674 24.10 -25.71 -4.56
CA GLY A 674 25.08 -26.10 -3.53
C GLY A 674 26.21 -25.09 -3.35
N ARG A 675 26.54 -24.31 -4.39
CA ARG A 675 27.52 -23.22 -4.34
C ARG A 675 27.10 -22.03 -3.46
N ILE A 676 25.81 -21.92 -3.13
CA ILE A 676 25.31 -20.90 -2.21
C ILE A 676 25.83 -21.11 -0.79
N GLY A 677 26.05 -22.37 -0.39
CA GLY A 677 26.47 -22.74 0.95
C GLY A 677 25.31 -22.75 1.95
N MET A 678 25.20 -21.76 2.82
CA MET A 678 24.12 -21.58 3.78
C MET A 678 23.33 -20.32 3.48
N PHE A 679 22.04 -20.34 3.73
CA PHE A 679 21.15 -19.19 3.66
C PHE A 679 20.55 -18.85 5.02
N LYS A 680 20.51 -17.57 5.40
CA LYS A 680 19.91 -17.08 6.65
C LYS A 680 19.17 -15.77 6.44
N ILE A 681 17.90 -15.72 6.87
CA ILE A 681 17.14 -14.46 6.96
C ILE A 681 17.63 -13.66 8.18
N ILE A 682 17.93 -12.39 7.99
CA ILE A 682 18.44 -11.49 9.03
C ILE A 682 17.33 -10.62 9.59
N SER A 683 16.48 -10.08 8.70
CA SER A 683 15.36 -9.22 9.09
C SER A 683 14.16 -9.38 8.18
N GLU A 684 13.00 -9.08 8.73
CA GLU A 684 11.74 -8.91 8.03
C GLU A 684 11.09 -7.61 8.48
N SER A 685 10.66 -6.75 7.51
CA SER A 685 10.10 -5.45 7.81
C SER A 685 9.07 -4.99 6.77
N SER A 686 8.26 -3.99 7.12
CA SER A 686 7.38 -3.31 6.17
C SER A 686 8.13 -2.19 5.46
N VAL A 687 7.99 -2.11 4.14
CA VAL A 687 8.54 -1.02 3.31
C VAL A 687 7.44 -0.01 2.97
N ALA A 688 6.28 -0.54 2.61
CA ALA A 688 5.08 0.23 2.30
C ALA A 688 3.86 -0.62 2.65
N ALA A 689 2.67 -0.04 2.62
CA ALA A 689 1.45 -0.82 2.81
C ALA A 689 1.33 -1.91 1.72
N GLY A 690 1.15 -3.15 2.14
CA GLY A 690 1.10 -4.32 1.27
C GLY A 690 2.45 -4.74 0.67
N ILE A 691 3.59 -4.17 1.12
CA ILE A 691 4.94 -4.56 0.68
C ILE A 691 5.81 -4.88 1.89
N ARG A 692 6.29 -6.11 1.92
CA ARG A 692 7.22 -6.62 2.94
C ARG A 692 8.62 -6.74 2.35
N ARG A 693 9.62 -6.67 3.22
CA ARG A 693 11.04 -6.80 2.88
C ARG A 693 11.67 -7.90 3.70
N ILE A 694 12.39 -8.79 3.04
CA ILE A 694 13.33 -9.72 3.67
C ILE A 694 14.75 -9.28 3.31
N GLU A 695 15.60 -9.25 4.31
CA GLU A 695 17.06 -9.15 4.15
C GLU A 695 17.70 -10.46 4.58
N ALA A 696 18.60 -10.99 3.78
CA ALA A 696 19.23 -12.28 4.03
C ALA A 696 20.70 -12.30 3.59
N LYS A 697 21.40 -13.29 4.05
CA LYS A 697 22.81 -13.55 3.77
C LYS A 697 23.03 -14.98 3.31
N THR A 698 24.11 -15.21 2.53
CA THR A 698 24.53 -16.54 2.08
C THR A 698 26.00 -16.80 2.39
N GLY A 699 26.40 -18.05 2.25
CA GLY A 699 27.79 -18.52 2.26
C GLY A 699 28.64 -17.96 3.38
N LYS A 700 29.77 -17.33 3.03
CA LYS A 700 30.74 -16.76 3.96
C LYS A 700 30.14 -15.73 4.93
N GLU A 701 29.16 -14.95 4.49
CA GLU A 701 28.50 -13.98 5.37
C GLU A 701 27.63 -14.65 6.45
N CYS A 702 27.10 -15.84 6.17
CA CYS A 702 26.45 -16.66 7.21
C CYS A 702 27.45 -17.25 8.21
N GLU A 703 28.65 -17.66 7.74
CA GLU A 703 29.73 -18.11 8.62
C GLU A 703 30.17 -16.99 9.57
N ASN A 704 30.38 -15.77 9.03
CA ASN A 704 30.71 -14.57 9.81
C ASN A 704 29.64 -14.28 10.87
N LEU A 705 28.37 -14.41 10.52
CA LEU A 705 27.26 -14.25 11.47
C LEU A 705 27.33 -15.28 12.60
N LEU A 706 27.60 -16.56 12.30
CA LEU A 706 27.74 -17.62 13.31
C LEU A 706 28.91 -17.37 14.24
N TYR A 707 30.10 -16.95 13.71
CA TYR A 707 31.27 -16.62 14.54
C TYR A 707 30.96 -15.43 15.46
N ASN A 708 30.35 -14.38 14.96
CA ASN A 708 29.95 -13.21 15.76
C ASN A 708 28.96 -13.57 16.89
N LEU A 709 28.02 -14.47 16.62
CA LEU A 709 27.08 -14.98 17.63
C LEU A 709 27.82 -15.81 18.67
N GLU A 710 28.73 -16.70 18.25
CA GLU A 710 29.54 -17.52 19.16
C GLU A 710 30.40 -16.64 20.05
N ASP A 711 31.10 -15.65 19.50
CA ASP A 711 31.95 -14.73 20.27
C ASP A 711 31.13 -13.92 21.28
N SER A 712 29.94 -13.45 20.87
CA SER A 712 29.01 -12.76 21.76
C SER A 712 28.53 -13.64 22.91
N ILE A 713 28.17 -14.88 22.63
CA ILE A 713 27.80 -15.86 23.66
C ILE A 713 28.98 -16.17 24.57
N ARG A 714 30.19 -16.30 24.01
CA ARG A 714 31.43 -16.53 24.78
C ARG A 714 31.73 -15.35 25.70
N ALA A 715 31.62 -14.11 25.22
CA ALA A 715 31.75 -12.90 26.02
C ALA A 715 30.77 -12.85 27.18
N ILE A 716 29.48 -13.14 26.91
CA ILE A 716 28.45 -13.19 27.96
C ILE A 716 28.76 -14.29 28.97
N ARG A 717 29.17 -15.50 28.53
CA ARG A 717 29.58 -16.59 29.44
C ARG A 717 30.70 -16.19 30.36
N ALA A 718 31.67 -15.45 29.85
CA ALA A 718 32.82 -14.97 30.66
C ALA A 718 32.36 -14.08 31.83
N LEU A 719 31.32 -13.24 31.63
CA LEU A 719 30.73 -12.41 32.71
C LEU A 719 30.08 -13.25 33.82
N PHE A 720 29.67 -14.47 33.51
CA PHE A 720 29.01 -15.41 34.44
C PHE A 720 29.85 -16.63 34.74
N ASN A 721 31.16 -16.46 34.93
CA ASN A 721 32.13 -17.51 35.29
C ASN A 721 32.09 -18.74 34.37
N ASN A 722 31.91 -18.52 33.08
CA ASN A 722 31.82 -19.59 32.04
C ASN A 722 30.70 -20.62 32.31
N ALA A 723 29.59 -20.17 32.87
CA ALA A 723 28.42 -21.03 33.14
C ALA A 723 27.97 -21.80 31.90
N LYS A 724 27.66 -23.08 32.06
CA LYS A 724 27.14 -23.94 30.98
C LYS A 724 25.70 -23.56 30.61
N ASP A 725 24.88 -23.28 31.60
CA ASP A 725 23.48 -22.86 31.42
C ASP A 725 23.34 -21.35 31.74
N LEU A 726 23.54 -20.53 30.70
CA LEU A 726 23.44 -19.09 30.82
C LEU A 726 22.03 -18.62 31.22
N LYS A 727 20.99 -19.25 30.66
CA LYS A 727 19.60 -18.86 30.92
C LYS A 727 19.28 -18.94 32.43
N THR A 728 19.59 -20.05 33.05
CA THR A 728 19.34 -20.26 34.49
C THR A 728 20.16 -19.28 35.35
N VAL A 729 21.44 -19.07 35.01
CA VAL A 729 22.30 -18.17 35.79
C VAL A 729 21.89 -16.70 35.67
N ILE A 730 21.52 -16.24 34.45
CA ILE A 730 21.02 -14.88 34.25
C ILE A 730 19.69 -14.66 34.97
N ALA A 731 18.76 -15.63 34.86
CA ALA A 731 17.49 -15.58 35.60
C ALA A 731 17.68 -15.49 37.11
N LYS A 732 18.61 -16.29 37.67
CA LYS A 732 18.96 -16.23 39.10
C LYS A 732 19.57 -14.89 39.50
N TYR A 733 20.47 -14.32 38.67
CA TYR A 733 21.07 -13.00 38.90
C TYR A 733 20.01 -11.88 38.93
N ILE A 734 19.04 -11.94 38.01
CA ILE A 734 17.93 -10.97 37.97
C ILE A 734 17.09 -11.06 39.25
N ASP A 735 16.75 -12.27 39.68
CA ASP A 735 15.96 -12.51 40.90
C ASP A 735 16.70 -12.08 42.17
N GLU A 736 18.02 -12.37 42.27
CA GLU A 736 18.86 -11.87 43.34
C GLU A 736 18.95 -10.35 43.38
N HIS A 737 19.09 -9.72 42.22
CA HIS A 737 19.13 -8.25 42.09
C HIS A 737 17.80 -7.61 42.55
N ASP A 738 16.65 -8.17 42.11
CA ASP A 738 15.33 -7.68 42.54
C ASP A 738 15.08 -7.89 44.04
N THR A 739 15.58 -8.99 44.59
CA THR A 739 15.50 -9.25 46.00
C THR A 739 16.32 -8.24 46.80
N MET A 740 17.58 -7.99 46.41
CA MET A 740 18.44 -6.98 47.03
C MET A 740 17.85 -5.58 46.95
N ARG A 741 17.23 -5.21 45.84
CA ARG A 741 16.54 -3.93 45.67
C ARG A 741 15.41 -3.76 46.66
N LYS A 742 14.56 -4.76 46.79
CA LYS A 742 13.45 -4.76 47.78
C LYS A 742 13.96 -4.67 49.21
N GLU A 743 15.06 -5.34 49.51
CA GLU A 743 15.68 -5.30 50.85
C GLU A 743 16.27 -3.92 51.17
N ILE A 744 16.92 -3.28 50.20
CA ILE A 744 17.39 -1.88 50.32
C ILE A 744 16.21 -0.94 50.56
N GLU A 745 15.15 -1.02 49.80
CA GLU A 745 13.94 -0.22 49.96
C GLU A 745 13.34 -0.43 51.38
N ARG A 746 13.26 -1.66 51.88
CA ARG A 746 12.79 -1.99 53.20
C ARG A 746 13.69 -1.37 54.29
N MET A 747 15.02 -1.51 54.17
CA MET A 747 15.98 -0.93 55.12
C MET A 747 15.89 0.60 55.15
N GLN A 748 15.69 1.24 53.96
CA GLN A 748 15.48 2.70 53.89
C GLN A 748 14.20 3.13 54.58
N ALA A 749 13.08 2.44 54.35
CA ALA A 749 11.81 2.72 55.01
C ALA A 749 11.91 2.54 56.54
N GLU A 750 12.60 1.50 57.03
CA GLU A 750 12.85 1.31 58.45
C GLU A 750 13.74 2.41 59.04
N ALA A 751 14.76 2.89 58.30
CA ALA A 751 15.61 4.02 58.68
C ALA A 751 14.83 5.31 58.79
N VAL A 752 13.94 5.61 57.81
CA VAL A 752 13.02 6.76 57.84
C VAL A 752 12.11 6.69 59.05
N LYS A 753 11.53 5.54 59.39
CA LYS A 753 10.66 5.36 60.57
C LYS A 753 11.40 5.65 61.87
N ARG A 754 12.61 5.06 62.03
CA ARG A 754 13.44 5.29 63.24
C ARG A 754 13.89 6.73 63.35
N ALA A 755 14.31 7.39 62.25
CA ALA A 755 14.65 8.79 62.22
C ALA A 755 13.48 9.67 62.64
N LYS A 756 12.27 9.38 62.09
CA LYS A 756 11.04 10.08 62.48
C LYS A 756 10.79 10.05 63.99
N ASP A 757 10.76 8.84 64.55
CA ASP A 757 10.47 8.67 65.98
C ASP A 757 11.54 9.39 66.87
N THR A 758 12.81 9.29 66.51
CA THR A 758 13.92 9.95 67.18
C THR A 758 13.84 11.47 67.10
N LEU A 759 13.53 12.03 65.94
CA LEU A 759 13.42 13.46 65.71
C LEU A 759 12.22 14.06 66.43
N LEU A 760 11.10 13.38 66.48
CA LEU A 760 9.92 13.84 67.23
C LEU A 760 10.16 13.84 68.72
N GLN A 761 10.90 12.89 69.27
CA GLN A 761 11.33 12.89 70.70
C GLN A 761 12.31 14.00 71.02
N LYS A 762 13.11 14.45 70.05
CA LYS A 762 14.10 15.55 70.17
C LYS A 762 13.55 16.93 69.79
N ALA A 763 12.28 16.97 69.32
CA ALA A 763 11.66 18.21 68.90
C ALA A 763 11.63 19.25 70.06
N VAL A 764 11.92 20.49 69.73
CA VAL A 764 11.93 21.61 70.74
C VAL A 764 10.74 22.49 70.45
N VAL A 765 9.96 22.81 71.50
CA VAL A 765 8.89 23.78 71.39
C VAL A 765 9.40 25.14 71.78
N LYS A 766 9.38 26.11 70.84
CA LYS A 766 9.73 27.50 71.04
C LYS A 766 8.54 28.37 70.68
N ASN A 767 8.14 29.26 71.57
CA ASN A 767 7.02 30.16 71.35
C ASN A 767 5.75 29.52 70.82
N GLY A 768 5.47 28.27 71.25
CA GLY A 768 4.32 27.48 70.76
C GLY A 768 4.56 26.72 69.43
N VAL A 769 5.70 26.85 68.76
CA VAL A 769 6.03 26.18 67.51
C VAL A 769 6.94 24.96 67.76
N THR A 770 6.58 23.85 67.23
CA THR A 770 7.40 22.61 67.25
C THR A 770 8.48 22.69 66.19
N VAL A 771 9.71 22.80 66.60
CA VAL A 771 10.87 22.88 65.71
C VAL A 771 11.57 21.50 65.68
N VAL A 772 11.66 20.94 64.50
CA VAL A 772 12.43 19.70 64.23
C VAL A 772 13.57 20.07 63.29
N SER A 773 14.81 19.95 63.77
CA SER A 773 15.99 20.22 62.93
C SER A 773 17.06 19.15 63.13
N ALA A 774 17.62 18.67 62.02
CA ALA A 774 18.69 17.66 62.03
C ALA A 774 19.48 17.65 60.73
N ILE A 775 20.66 17.05 60.81
CA ILE A 775 21.45 16.64 59.63
C ILE A 775 21.52 15.12 59.63
N LEU A 776 21.13 14.50 58.51
CA LEU A 776 21.00 13.06 58.40
C LEU A 776 21.75 12.55 57.15
N PRO A 777 22.42 11.40 57.21
CA PRO A 777 23.03 10.74 56.05
C PRO A 777 21.94 9.92 55.34
N MET A 778 21.02 10.56 54.65
CA MET A 778 19.90 9.94 53.98
C MET A 778 19.74 10.46 52.56
N PRO A 779 19.32 9.59 51.58
CA PRO A 779 18.97 10.04 50.26
C PRO A 779 17.81 11.04 50.29
N ALA A 780 17.77 11.95 49.33
CA ALA A 780 16.75 12.98 49.21
C ALA A 780 15.29 12.44 49.21
N ALA A 781 15.04 11.29 48.56
CA ALA A 781 13.74 10.62 48.55
C ALA A 781 13.34 10.21 49.98
N SER A 782 14.22 9.58 50.72
CA SER A 782 13.99 9.15 52.13
C SER A 782 13.76 10.34 53.04
N VAL A 783 14.46 11.49 52.83
CA VAL A 783 14.22 12.73 53.61
C VAL A 783 12.84 13.32 53.28
N LYS A 784 12.42 13.23 52.03
CA LYS A 784 11.05 13.65 51.64
C LYS A 784 10.01 12.86 52.43
N ASP A 785 10.09 11.54 52.41
CA ASP A 785 9.16 10.64 53.11
C ASP A 785 9.19 10.92 54.65
N LEU A 786 10.37 11.18 55.18
CA LEU A 786 10.56 11.55 56.57
C LEU A 786 9.82 12.83 56.97
N VAL A 787 10.00 13.93 56.22
CA VAL A 787 9.38 15.23 56.57
C VAL A 787 7.88 15.22 56.36
N PHE A 788 7.38 14.47 55.35
CA PHE A 788 5.93 14.27 55.19
C PHE A 788 5.36 13.40 56.32
N GLY A 789 6.03 12.32 56.72
CA GLY A 789 5.65 11.52 57.85
C GLY A 789 5.67 12.28 59.22
N ILE A 790 6.59 13.23 59.39
CA ILE A 790 6.57 14.16 60.57
C ILE A 790 5.39 15.08 60.49
N ARG A 791 5.09 15.65 59.33
CA ARG A 791 3.95 16.51 59.06
C ARG A 791 2.60 15.87 59.37
N GLU A 792 2.45 14.56 59.05
CA GLU A 792 1.22 13.80 59.37
C GLU A 792 0.95 13.70 60.87
N GLN A 793 2.02 13.62 61.66
CA GLN A 793 1.91 13.53 63.11
C GLN A 793 1.78 14.89 63.78
N VAL A 794 2.49 15.90 63.33
CA VAL A 794 2.45 17.29 63.82
C VAL A 794 1.76 18.16 62.79
N LYS A 795 0.43 18.29 62.92
CA LYS A 795 -0.40 18.96 61.91
C LYS A 795 -0.35 20.47 61.96
N GLU A 796 -0.10 21.05 63.11
CA GLU A 796 -0.13 22.48 63.39
C GLU A 796 1.17 22.95 64.07
N ASN A 797 1.56 24.18 63.83
CA ASN A 797 2.74 24.81 64.44
C ASN A 797 4.05 24.03 64.23
N LEU A 798 4.27 23.52 63.02
CA LEU A 798 5.46 22.73 62.64
C LEU A 798 6.42 23.51 61.76
N LEU A 799 7.68 23.59 62.23
CA LEU A 799 8.85 23.90 61.39
C LEU A 799 9.77 22.69 61.38
N CYS A 800 9.88 22.00 60.23
CA CYS A 800 10.80 20.91 60.08
C CYS A 800 11.90 21.28 59.06
N VAL A 801 13.16 21.22 59.50
CA VAL A 801 14.35 21.55 58.71
C VAL A 801 15.33 20.38 58.71
N ILE A 802 15.52 19.72 57.59
CA ILE A 802 16.44 18.60 57.50
C ILE A 802 17.56 18.93 56.47
N GLY A 803 18.79 18.89 56.97
CA GLY A 803 19.97 18.80 56.14
C GLY A 803 20.28 17.33 55.81
N SER A 804 20.68 17.01 54.60
CA SER A 804 21.10 15.66 54.25
C SER A 804 22.31 15.69 53.31
N VAL A 805 23.10 14.61 53.36
CA VAL A 805 24.21 14.39 52.43
C VAL A 805 24.03 13.03 51.80
N ASP A 806 23.97 13.03 50.47
CA ASP A 806 23.87 11.82 49.62
C ASP A 806 25.00 11.87 48.58
N ALA A 807 25.91 10.90 48.62
CA ALA A 807 27.08 10.83 47.73
C ALA A 807 27.82 12.19 47.63
N ASP A 808 28.17 12.77 48.78
CA ASP A 808 28.85 14.06 48.94
C ASP A 808 28.09 15.31 48.47
N LYS A 809 26.81 15.16 48.12
CA LYS A 809 25.94 16.28 47.72
C LYS A 809 25.06 16.71 48.91
N PRO A 810 25.27 17.93 49.43
CA PRO A 810 24.43 18.43 50.52
C PRO A 810 23.07 18.87 49.96
N MET A 811 22.03 18.55 50.73
CA MET A 811 20.67 18.96 50.44
C MET A 811 20.01 19.56 51.70
N LEU A 812 19.16 20.56 51.48
CA LEU A 812 18.31 21.16 52.47
C LEU A 812 16.86 20.83 52.14
N THR A 813 16.08 20.48 53.14
CA THR A 813 14.64 20.23 53.02
C THR A 813 13.91 20.96 54.11
N VAL A 814 12.92 21.77 53.77
CA VAL A 814 12.05 22.50 54.71
C VAL A 814 10.61 22.10 54.50
N MET A 815 9.94 21.73 55.61
CA MET A 815 8.51 21.46 55.63
C MET A 815 7.86 22.34 56.73
N LEU A 816 6.80 22.99 56.35
CA LEU A 816 5.97 23.85 57.25
C LEU A 816 4.55 23.31 57.34
N SER A 817 3.88 23.50 58.46
CA SER A 817 2.44 23.32 58.60
C SER A 817 1.67 24.50 57.94
N ASP A 818 0.36 24.32 57.67
CA ASP A 818 -0.41 25.27 56.91
C ASP A 818 -0.63 26.58 57.63
N ASP A 819 -0.74 26.54 58.96
CA ASP A 819 -0.79 27.69 59.89
C ASP A 819 0.52 28.48 59.87
N MET A 820 1.66 27.81 59.81
CA MET A 820 2.97 28.50 59.72
C MET A 820 3.08 29.31 58.43
N VAL A 821 2.46 28.80 57.34
CA VAL A 821 2.42 29.53 56.07
C VAL A 821 1.43 30.70 56.11
N LYS A 822 0.23 30.49 56.70
CA LYS A 822 -0.87 31.47 56.67
C LYS A 822 -0.71 32.52 57.75
N ASP A 823 -0.52 32.11 59.03
CA ASP A 823 -0.58 32.99 60.16
C ASP A 823 0.78 33.65 60.50
N HIS A 824 1.87 32.87 60.28
CA HIS A 824 3.25 33.37 60.44
C HIS A 824 3.87 33.90 59.14
N GLN A 825 3.15 33.85 58.02
CA GLN A 825 3.58 34.29 56.64
C GLN A 825 4.93 33.73 56.22
N LEU A 826 5.27 32.50 56.64
CA LEU A 826 6.51 31.83 56.25
C LEU A 826 6.37 31.18 54.89
N ASN A 827 7.47 31.12 54.13
CA ASN A 827 7.52 30.48 52.82
C ASN A 827 8.79 29.63 52.71
N ALA A 828 8.60 28.29 52.71
CA ALA A 828 9.70 27.35 52.64
C ALA A 828 10.59 27.56 51.38
N GLY A 829 10.00 27.94 50.25
CA GLY A 829 10.74 28.21 49.02
C GLY A 829 11.64 29.41 49.09
N GLN A 830 11.25 30.49 49.85
CA GLN A 830 12.11 31.64 50.09
C GLN A 830 13.20 31.32 51.09
N MET A 831 12.84 30.65 52.22
CA MET A 831 13.80 30.27 53.27
C MET A 831 14.94 29.41 52.70
N VAL A 832 14.57 28.37 51.90
CA VAL A 832 15.54 27.48 51.28
C VAL A 832 16.46 28.22 50.31
N ARG A 833 15.98 29.18 49.51
CA ARG A 833 16.83 29.97 48.60
C ARG A 833 17.88 30.81 49.33
N GLU A 834 17.54 31.34 50.48
CA GLU A 834 18.49 32.12 51.27
C GLU A 834 19.57 31.22 51.93
N ALA A 835 19.16 30.10 52.50
CA ALA A 835 20.07 29.19 53.14
C ALA A 835 20.96 28.41 52.17
N ALA A 836 20.45 28.12 50.96
CA ALA A 836 21.17 27.41 49.93
C ALA A 836 22.50 28.09 49.52
N LYS A 837 22.63 29.40 49.70
CA LYS A 837 23.86 30.14 49.43
C LYS A 837 25.04 29.63 50.26
N LEU A 838 24.77 29.16 51.50
CA LEU A 838 25.78 28.62 52.41
C LEU A 838 26.35 27.26 52.01
N ILE A 839 25.57 26.50 51.22
CA ILE A 839 25.99 25.23 50.64
C ILE A 839 26.43 25.38 49.19
N LYS A 840 26.65 26.59 48.69
CA LYS A 840 26.95 26.93 47.28
C LYS A 840 25.95 26.29 46.33
N GLY A 841 24.68 26.43 46.67
CA GLY A 841 23.59 25.73 45.98
C GLY A 841 22.41 26.63 45.59
N GLY A 842 21.36 26.01 45.13
CA GLY A 842 20.12 26.66 44.80
C GLY A 842 18.94 25.70 44.94
N GLY A 843 17.71 26.27 45.05
CA GLY A 843 16.52 25.46 45.20
C GLY A 843 15.25 26.30 45.24
N GLY A 844 14.18 25.69 45.61
CA GLY A 844 12.86 26.28 45.70
C GLY A 844 11.78 25.24 45.94
N GLY A 845 10.53 25.64 45.87
CA GLY A 845 9.39 24.77 46.12
C GLY A 845 8.14 25.55 46.43
N GLN A 846 7.18 24.85 46.99
CA GLN A 846 5.90 25.40 47.42
C GLN A 846 6.07 26.13 48.77
N PRO A 847 5.14 26.99 49.17
CA PRO A 847 5.20 27.68 50.48
C PRO A 847 5.33 26.77 51.69
N HIS A 848 4.75 25.56 51.63
CA HIS A 848 4.77 24.59 52.74
C HIS A 848 5.91 23.55 52.62
N PHE A 849 6.52 23.33 51.43
CA PHE A 849 7.57 22.35 51.18
C PHE A 849 8.56 22.82 50.11
N ALA A 850 9.83 22.84 50.44
CA ALA A 850 10.89 23.22 49.53
C ALA A 850 12.17 22.45 49.76
N THR A 851 12.98 22.29 48.70
CA THR A 851 14.30 21.67 48.77
C THR A 851 15.36 22.50 48.04
N ALA A 852 16.60 22.38 48.45
CA ALA A 852 17.77 22.92 47.77
C ALA A 852 18.93 21.92 47.78
N GLY A 853 19.62 21.85 46.65
CA GLY A 853 20.88 21.09 46.53
C GLY A 853 22.06 22.04 46.46
N GLY A 854 23.22 21.57 46.92
CA GLY A 854 24.45 22.34 46.97
C GLY A 854 25.68 21.53 46.57
N LYS A 855 26.86 22.17 46.62
CA LYS A 855 28.16 21.60 46.31
C LYS A 855 29.12 21.62 47.50
N ASP A 856 28.73 22.25 48.62
CA ASP A 856 29.57 22.48 49.80
C ASP A 856 28.90 21.90 51.05
N ALA A 857 29.33 20.71 51.43
CA ALA A 857 28.78 19.98 52.56
C ALA A 857 29.21 20.62 53.92
N ASP A 858 30.35 21.31 53.98
CA ASP A 858 30.82 21.95 55.21
C ASP A 858 29.88 23.10 55.66
N GLY A 859 29.20 23.76 54.70
CA GLY A 859 28.21 24.79 54.94
C GLY A 859 26.84 24.29 55.46
N LEU A 860 26.60 22.97 55.49
CA LEU A 860 25.28 22.40 55.73
C LEU A 860 24.76 22.70 57.16
N SER A 861 25.62 22.64 58.18
CA SER A 861 25.22 22.95 59.56
C SER A 861 24.78 24.42 59.70
N ALA A 862 25.56 25.33 59.14
CA ALA A 862 25.26 26.75 59.15
C ALA A 862 23.98 27.07 58.37
N ALA A 863 23.71 26.31 57.31
CA ALA A 863 22.51 26.47 56.50
C ALA A 863 21.25 26.00 57.24
N VAL A 864 21.31 24.88 57.97
CA VAL A 864 20.21 24.38 58.82
C VAL A 864 19.92 25.38 59.94
N ASP A 865 20.95 25.89 60.66
CA ASP A 865 20.83 26.86 61.71
C ASP A 865 20.19 28.20 61.20
N LYS A 866 20.62 28.63 60.00
CA LYS A 866 20.04 29.78 59.32
C LYS A 866 18.55 29.60 58.96
N LEU A 867 18.18 28.39 58.53
CA LEU A 867 16.75 28.07 58.21
C LEU A 867 15.88 28.16 59.45
N VAL A 868 16.37 27.69 60.61
CA VAL A 868 15.66 27.82 61.91
C VAL A 868 15.59 29.30 62.37
N ALA A 869 16.66 30.03 62.14
CA ALA A 869 16.70 31.47 62.54
C ALA A 869 15.76 32.37 61.67
N LEU A 870 15.62 32.03 60.38
CA LEU A 870 14.72 32.72 59.43
C LEU A 870 13.25 32.60 59.78
N ALA A 871 12.87 31.69 60.66
CA ALA A 871 11.50 31.55 61.10
C ALA A 871 11.13 32.54 62.23
N ASN A 872 12.11 33.28 62.83
CA ASN A 872 11.87 34.26 63.89
C ASN A 872 11.03 33.71 65.03
N ILE A 873 11.22 32.46 65.46
CA ILE A 873 10.48 31.74 66.50
C ILE A 873 11.20 31.77 67.81
#